data_ebcb7f7da654c158aa69df9bd45d31bc
#
_entry.id   ebcb7f7da654c158aa69df9bd45d31bc
#
_cell.length_a   1.000
_cell.length_b   1.000
_cell.length_c   1.000
_cell.angle_alpha   90.00
_cell.angle_beta   90.00
_cell.angle_gamma   90.00
#
_symmetry.space_group_name_H-M   'P 1'
#
loop_
_entity.id
_entity.type
_entity.pdbx_description
1 polymer ?
#
loop_
_entity_poly.entity_id
_entity_poly.type
_entity_poly.pdbx_seq_one_letter_code
_entity_poly.pdbx_strand_id
1 'polypeptide(L)'
;MTSPRHYWADAEAPASDGPPAAHLTVPCHRRLRGPYTAGGALLRRIVPELIPEHGELVARRATEVIALAPEVTPLVPQAPQTLTNLAGVKERTRFYPATRALRLAHGAAELLMDWARVKHPGGVVVAFRDLDAADPTDRDFVAVLLRRCDPAELTVVVEHAGRADDALGRALKNHATRVPKRPERAELPTRTADAAQQFIDSDGTSRDPALLAAYAKLEPEERARRHTARAAELATLDEPTLRHGAIPYHLEHGTDPAGAGLAALSEAVNSCFALGFYEAVIELALRGRRLIPVGQDSMTYRTLTHKTGACLSYLGRGDEAVGYFDEIRRMTTDADAHMGTSYLMAMLYTRFLPKGAHDEDLALAWVNTAIGIADVHPDPERRVLVRAFMRNARALVELHRGNVDGSLALVEEAIAITDADFGPDEQLLHRSVLLYNRAQVRGARGDHTASIADYDEVIRRDPDYGDYYFERAAQRRAVGLHHEALADYAAAIRLTPPFHEAHFNRADLLRQLGRDEEALRDLDYALEVEPSHLESLVHRADLLLARGEHERAAADIEQGLALDPDNAQLLAAQGALLAESGDTAGAYASYAAALRTEPGFVAAWANRAVLAHTAGRPAQAVSDLDEAIRLMDDGELRANRAIALQDLGEHERALADLDIAVAALAGQDPDVLYRRGLSRLALHDGEGALADWQAHLAAYGPDGTSPYAKEIQSRTEALS
;
A
#
# COMPACT_ATOMS: atom_id res chain seq x y z
N MET A 1 0.90 5.90 -38.16
CA MET A 1 0.50 6.65 -36.95
C MET A 1 1.39 6.15 -35.84
N THR A 2 2.14 7.03 -35.16
CA THR A 2 2.94 6.65 -33.98
C THR A 2 1.97 6.24 -32.86
N SER A 3 2.28 5.13 -32.16
CA SER A 3 1.47 4.68 -31.00
C SER A 3 1.32 5.80 -29.98
N PRO A 4 0.16 5.94 -29.33
CA PRO A 4 -0.06 6.92 -28.27
C PRO A 4 1.00 6.77 -27.17
N ARG A 5 1.48 7.89 -26.61
CA ARG A 5 2.54 7.92 -25.60
C ARG A 5 2.32 9.07 -24.63
N HIS A 6 2.83 8.94 -23.41
CA HIS A 6 3.03 10.09 -22.54
C HIS A 6 4.29 10.86 -22.96
N TYR A 7 4.38 12.14 -22.59
CA TYR A 7 5.45 13.01 -23.01
C TYR A 7 6.11 13.73 -21.82
N TRP A 8 7.43 13.79 -21.88
CA TRP A 8 8.27 14.58 -20.98
C TRP A 8 8.91 15.71 -21.75
N ALA A 9 8.36 16.92 -21.61
CA ALA A 9 8.85 18.13 -22.27
C ALA A 9 10.00 18.73 -21.46
N ASP A 10 11.20 18.73 -22.03
CA ASP A 10 12.44 19.18 -21.41
C ASP A 10 13.20 20.13 -22.36
N ALA A 11 13.76 21.21 -21.79
CA ALA A 11 14.54 22.20 -22.55
C ALA A 11 15.82 21.62 -23.19
N GLU A 12 16.39 20.56 -22.60
CA GLU A 12 17.62 19.89 -23.05
C GLU A 12 17.36 18.70 -23.99
N ALA A 13 16.10 18.43 -24.35
CA ALA A 13 15.78 17.31 -25.21
C ALA A 13 16.28 17.54 -26.65
N PRO A 14 16.65 16.45 -27.37
CA PRO A 14 17.04 16.56 -28.79
C PRO A 14 15.88 17.06 -29.66
N ALA A 15 16.19 17.75 -30.75
CA ALA A 15 15.20 18.25 -31.68
C ALA A 15 14.32 17.11 -32.23
N SER A 16 13.02 17.16 -31.94
CA SER A 16 11.99 16.23 -32.41
C SER A 16 10.67 16.98 -32.51
N ASP A 17 9.63 16.33 -33.00
CA ASP A 17 8.28 16.86 -32.90
C ASP A 17 7.92 17.04 -31.41
N GLY A 18 7.49 18.27 -31.03
CA GLY A 18 7.10 18.58 -29.67
C GLY A 18 5.86 17.77 -29.22
N PRO A 19 5.45 17.87 -27.94
CA PRO A 19 4.29 17.16 -27.43
C PRO A 19 3.01 17.60 -28.17
N PRO A 20 1.93 16.77 -28.13
CA PRO A 20 0.64 17.16 -28.70
C PRO A 20 0.09 18.43 -28.00
N ALA A 21 -0.85 19.11 -28.66
CA ALA A 21 -1.54 20.23 -28.04
C ALA A 21 -2.37 19.74 -26.86
N ALA A 22 -2.22 20.36 -25.69
CA ALA A 22 -2.99 20.00 -24.51
C ALA A 22 -4.43 20.48 -24.62
N HIS A 23 -5.39 19.61 -24.23
CA HIS A 23 -6.78 19.98 -24.02
C HIS A 23 -6.96 20.71 -22.69
N LEU A 24 -6.21 20.29 -21.67
CA LEU A 24 -6.16 20.93 -20.37
C LEU A 24 -4.70 21.19 -19.99
N THR A 25 -4.44 22.37 -19.41
CA THR A 25 -3.14 22.69 -18.81
C THR A 25 -3.35 23.00 -17.34
N VAL A 26 -2.60 22.33 -16.48
CA VAL A 26 -2.77 22.38 -15.03
C VAL A 26 -1.49 22.88 -14.37
N PRO A 27 -1.55 23.96 -13.57
CA PRO A 27 -0.41 24.42 -12.79
C PRO A 27 -0.20 23.51 -11.58
N CYS A 28 1.07 23.18 -11.28
CA CYS A 28 1.43 22.30 -10.17
C CYS A 28 2.15 23.03 -9.03
N HIS A 29 2.38 24.33 -9.16
CA HIS A 29 3.19 25.08 -8.19
C HIS A 29 2.51 25.11 -6.80
N ARG A 30 3.17 24.52 -5.77
CA ARG A 30 2.61 24.37 -4.40
C ARG A 30 2.18 25.67 -3.72
N ARG A 31 2.73 26.83 -4.13
CA ARG A 31 2.28 28.15 -3.60
C ARG A 31 0.83 28.46 -3.92
N LEU A 32 0.26 27.89 -4.98
CA LEU A 32 -1.11 28.17 -5.35
C LEU A 32 -2.09 27.60 -4.32
N ARG A 33 -1.99 26.29 -4.03
CA ARG A 33 -2.96 25.60 -3.17
C ARG A 33 -2.35 24.55 -2.24
N GLY A 34 -1.02 24.49 -2.12
CA GLY A 34 -0.32 23.50 -1.28
C GLY A 34 -0.38 22.09 -1.89
N PRO A 35 -0.68 21.08 -1.04
CA PRO A 35 -0.82 19.70 -1.50
C PRO A 35 -1.90 19.53 -2.55
N TYR A 36 -1.65 18.69 -3.54
CA TYR A 36 -2.59 18.41 -4.64
C TYR A 36 -3.10 19.64 -5.38
N THR A 37 -2.24 20.65 -5.57
CA THR A 37 -2.58 21.82 -6.39
C THR A 37 -3.11 21.40 -7.77
N ALA A 38 -2.41 20.48 -8.46
CA ALA A 38 -2.82 19.99 -9.78
C ALA A 38 -3.98 18.98 -9.68
N GLY A 39 -3.89 18.00 -8.79
CA GLY A 39 -4.96 17.02 -8.57
C GLY A 39 -6.29 17.70 -8.22
N GLY A 40 -6.28 18.65 -7.28
CA GLY A 40 -7.44 19.43 -6.90
C GLY A 40 -7.97 20.31 -8.02
N ALA A 41 -7.10 20.93 -8.85
CA ALA A 41 -7.51 21.71 -10.00
C ALA A 41 -8.28 20.86 -11.03
N LEU A 42 -7.81 19.64 -11.30
CA LEU A 42 -8.52 18.70 -12.17
C LEU A 42 -9.87 18.30 -11.56
N LEU A 43 -9.92 17.93 -10.27
CA LEU A 43 -11.16 17.52 -9.63
C LEU A 43 -12.21 18.64 -9.59
N ARG A 44 -11.82 19.89 -9.31
CA ARG A 44 -12.72 21.05 -9.39
C ARG A 44 -13.33 21.22 -10.78
N ARG A 45 -12.62 20.83 -11.82
CA ARG A 45 -13.11 20.88 -13.18
C ARG A 45 -14.00 19.71 -13.55
N ILE A 46 -13.53 18.48 -13.30
CA ILE A 46 -14.20 17.28 -13.82
C ILE A 46 -15.41 16.84 -12.99
N VAL A 47 -15.43 17.11 -11.67
CA VAL A 47 -16.56 16.70 -10.81
C VAL A 47 -17.87 17.34 -11.26
N PRO A 48 -17.97 18.67 -11.51
CA PRO A 48 -19.19 19.26 -12.04
C PRO A 48 -19.62 18.67 -13.41
N GLU A 49 -18.67 18.24 -14.24
CA GLU A 49 -18.96 17.63 -15.55
C GLU A 49 -19.49 16.20 -15.42
N LEU A 50 -19.08 15.45 -14.35
CA LEU A 50 -19.49 14.07 -14.12
C LEU A 50 -20.85 13.95 -13.41
N ILE A 51 -21.14 14.84 -12.46
CA ILE A 51 -22.32 14.73 -11.59
C ILE A 51 -23.64 14.53 -12.35
N PRO A 52 -23.95 15.24 -13.45
CA PRO A 52 -25.25 15.14 -14.10
C PRO A 52 -25.57 13.75 -14.67
N GLU A 53 -24.58 13.02 -15.16
CA GLU A 53 -24.76 11.75 -15.89
C GLU A 53 -24.02 10.56 -15.26
N HIS A 54 -22.97 10.83 -14.47
CA HIS A 54 -22.05 9.84 -13.92
C HIS A 54 -21.71 10.09 -12.44
N GLY A 55 -22.70 10.55 -11.67
CA GLY A 55 -22.53 10.87 -10.24
C GLY A 55 -22.05 9.68 -9.40
N GLU A 56 -22.30 8.44 -9.85
CA GLU A 56 -21.81 7.23 -9.20
C GLU A 56 -20.27 7.07 -9.24
N LEU A 57 -19.61 7.62 -10.28
CA LEU A 57 -18.15 7.66 -10.36
C LEU A 57 -17.56 8.56 -9.26
N VAL A 58 -18.18 9.73 -9.07
CA VAL A 58 -17.80 10.68 -8.02
C VAL A 58 -18.09 10.09 -6.63
N ALA A 59 -19.25 9.44 -6.44
CA ALA A 59 -19.62 8.82 -5.18
C ALA A 59 -18.62 7.72 -4.74
N ARG A 60 -18.13 6.93 -5.68
CA ARG A 60 -17.10 5.90 -5.41
C ARG A 60 -15.77 6.48 -4.93
N ARG A 61 -15.46 7.73 -5.29
CA ARG A 61 -14.22 8.44 -4.96
C ARG A 61 -14.46 9.67 -4.07
N ALA A 62 -15.54 9.64 -3.28
CA ALA A 62 -15.95 10.77 -2.45
C ALA A 62 -14.85 11.21 -1.49
N THR A 63 -14.14 10.26 -0.88
CA THR A 63 -13.04 10.53 0.06
C THR A 63 -11.91 11.31 -0.61
N GLU A 64 -11.50 10.91 -1.81
CA GLU A 64 -10.44 11.55 -2.59
C GLU A 64 -10.86 12.94 -3.04
N VAL A 65 -12.07 13.06 -3.57
CA VAL A 65 -12.62 14.35 -4.04
C VAL A 65 -12.66 15.35 -2.91
N ILE A 66 -13.19 14.99 -1.74
CA ILE A 66 -13.29 15.88 -0.58
C ILE A 66 -11.91 16.25 -0.03
N ALA A 67 -10.97 15.29 -0.02
CA ALA A 67 -9.62 15.56 0.50
C ALA A 67 -8.80 16.50 -0.42
N LEU A 68 -8.95 16.37 -1.75
CA LEU A 68 -8.14 17.10 -2.74
C LEU A 68 -8.81 18.38 -3.23
N ALA A 69 -10.13 18.41 -3.29
CA ALA A 69 -10.93 19.52 -3.80
C ALA A 69 -12.16 19.80 -2.90
N PRO A 70 -11.95 20.22 -1.64
CA PRO A 70 -13.05 20.44 -0.70
C PRO A 70 -14.06 21.47 -1.20
N GLU A 71 -13.71 22.33 -2.16
CA GLU A 71 -14.58 23.31 -2.81
C GLU A 71 -15.80 22.67 -3.52
N VAL A 72 -15.65 21.43 -4.01
CA VAL A 72 -16.74 20.71 -4.70
C VAL A 72 -17.50 19.74 -3.78
N THR A 73 -17.20 19.73 -2.47
CA THR A 73 -17.90 18.88 -1.48
C THR A 73 -19.44 18.98 -1.57
N PRO A 74 -20.06 20.15 -1.79
CA PRO A 74 -21.52 20.25 -1.91
C PRO A 74 -22.11 19.45 -3.09
N LEU A 75 -21.28 19.08 -4.08
CA LEU A 75 -21.70 18.29 -5.24
C LEU A 75 -21.49 16.77 -5.02
N VAL A 76 -20.75 16.37 -3.99
CA VAL A 76 -20.39 14.96 -3.76
C VAL A 76 -21.52 14.23 -3.08
N PRO A 77 -22.10 13.17 -3.71
CA PRO A 77 -23.14 12.37 -3.08
C PRO A 77 -22.58 11.57 -1.90
N GLN A 78 -23.29 11.57 -0.77
CA GLN A 78 -23.05 10.66 0.36
C GLN A 78 -21.57 10.52 0.78
N ALA A 79 -20.97 11.63 1.20
CA ALA A 79 -19.60 11.61 1.74
C ALA A 79 -19.50 10.69 2.96
N PRO A 80 -18.52 9.77 3.02
CA PRO A 80 -18.28 8.95 4.21
C PRO A 80 -18.00 9.81 5.43
N GLN A 81 -18.69 9.52 6.55
CA GLN A 81 -18.50 10.23 7.81
C GLN A 81 -17.88 9.30 8.84
N THR A 82 -16.58 9.45 9.06
CA THR A 82 -15.87 8.69 10.10
C THR A 82 -15.73 9.51 11.38
N LEU A 83 -15.65 8.83 12.52
CA LEU A 83 -15.32 9.50 13.78
C LEU A 83 -14.01 10.30 13.70
N THR A 84 -13.06 9.87 12.88
CA THR A 84 -11.81 10.60 12.64
C THR A 84 -12.03 11.94 11.95
N ASN A 85 -12.94 12.00 10.97
CA ASN A 85 -13.26 13.23 10.25
C ASN A 85 -14.09 14.20 11.11
N LEU A 86 -14.95 13.65 11.96
CA LEU A 86 -15.85 14.42 12.83
C LEU A 86 -15.15 14.91 14.10
N ALA A 87 -14.07 14.26 14.55
CA ALA A 87 -13.38 14.61 15.78
C ALA A 87 -12.73 15.99 15.72
N GLY A 88 -13.00 16.81 16.73
CA GLY A 88 -12.30 18.07 16.93
C GLY A 88 -10.81 17.88 17.21
N VAL A 89 -10.02 18.94 17.05
CA VAL A 89 -8.56 18.89 17.21
C VAL A 89 -8.14 18.32 18.58
N LYS A 90 -8.88 18.61 19.64
CA LYS A 90 -8.58 18.14 21.02
C LYS A 90 -8.96 16.67 21.26
N GLU A 91 -9.91 16.14 20.50
CA GLU A 91 -10.42 14.77 20.65
C GLU A 91 -9.75 13.79 19.69
N ARG A 92 -8.95 14.29 18.75
CA ARG A 92 -8.36 13.49 17.69
C ARG A 92 -7.21 12.64 18.23
N THR A 93 -7.48 11.38 18.46
CA THR A 93 -6.52 10.37 18.95
C THR A 93 -6.07 9.39 17.87
N ARG A 94 -6.63 9.48 16.65
CA ARG A 94 -6.29 8.66 15.49
C ARG A 94 -5.84 9.54 14.33
N PHE A 95 -4.69 9.22 13.74
CA PHE A 95 -4.09 9.90 12.59
C PHE A 95 -4.00 8.93 11.41
N TYR A 96 -4.00 9.48 10.21
CA TYR A 96 -3.89 8.68 9.01
C TYR A 96 -2.48 8.08 8.84
N PRO A 97 -2.34 6.92 8.16
CA PRO A 97 -1.03 6.39 7.80
C PRO A 97 -0.33 7.28 6.75
N ALA A 98 1.01 7.23 6.70
CA ALA A 98 1.80 7.99 5.72
C ALA A 98 1.43 7.67 4.27
N THR A 99 1.01 6.43 4.02
CA THR A 99 0.56 5.96 2.69
C THR A 99 -0.74 6.62 2.21
N ARG A 100 -1.49 7.32 3.09
CA ARG A 100 -2.78 7.93 2.72
C ARG A 100 -2.66 8.87 1.51
N ALA A 101 -1.64 9.73 1.48
CA ALA A 101 -1.47 10.65 0.36
C ALA A 101 -1.35 9.90 -0.97
N LEU A 102 -0.50 8.88 -1.04
CA LEU A 102 -0.36 8.06 -2.25
C LEU A 102 -1.67 7.33 -2.62
N ARG A 103 -2.40 6.81 -1.64
CA ARG A 103 -3.71 6.16 -1.87
C ARG A 103 -4.73 7.15 -2.46
N LEU A 104 -4.75 8.38 -1.96
CA LEU A 104 -5.59 9.46 -2.53
C LEU A 104 -5.19 9.79 -3.97
N ALA A 105 -3.89 9.79 -4.29
CA ALA A 105 -3.40 9.99 -5.66
C ALA A 105 -3.91 8.90 -6.61
N HIS A 106 -3.90 7.63 -6.18
CA HIS A 106 -4.45 6.52 -6.97
C HIS A 106 -5.94 6.69 -7.25
N GLY A 107 -6.74 7.00 -6.23
CA GLY A 107 -8.19 7.17 -6.42
C GLY A 107 -8.55 8.39 -7.27
N ALA A 108 -7.82 9.50 -7.12
CA ALA A 108 -7.98 10.67 -7.99
C ALA A 108 -7.59 10.37 -9.45
N ALA A 109 -6.53 9.57 -9.66
CA ALA A 109 -6.12 9.13 -10.99
C ALA A 109 -7.20 8.24 -11.63
N GLU A 110 -7.81 7.33 -10.87
CA GLU A 110 -8.92 6.49 -11.37
C GLU A 110 -10.12 7.32 -11.77
N LEU A 111 -10.52 8.32 -10.96
CA LEU A 111 -11.61 9.21 -11.34
C LEU A 111 -11.29 9.99 -12.62
N LEU A 112 -10.03 10.44 -12.80
CA LEU A 112 -9.61 11.13 -14.01
C LEU A 112 -9.62 10.20 -15.23
N MET A 113 -9.21 8.94 -15.09
CA MET A 113 -9.28 7.93 -16.16
C MET A 113 -10.74 7.62 -16.53
N ASP A 114 -11.62 7.47 -15.53
CA ASP A 114 -13.05 7.26 -15.76
C ASP A 114 -13.68 8.44 -16.49
N TRP A 115 -13.35 9.69 -16.08
CA TRP A 115 -13.78 10.90 -16.77
C TRP A 115 -13.29 10.93 -18.23
N ALA A 116 -12.01 10.59 -18.48
CA ALA A 116 -11.48 10.52 -19.83
C ALA A 116 -12.28 9.56 -20.72
N ARG A 117 -12.58 8.36 -20.21
CA ARG A 117 -13.37 7.35 -20.95
C ARG A 117 -14.78 7.81 -21.27
N VAL A 118 -15.50 8.40 -20.31
CA VAL A 118 -16.93 8.73 -20.50
C VAL A 118 -17.15 10.07 -21.21
N LYS A 119 -16.26 11.05 -21.04
CA LYS A 119 -16.42 12.37 -21.66
C LYS A 119 -15.54 12.60 -22.89
N HIS A 120 -14.45 11.86 -23.05
CA HIS A 120 -13.47 11.99 -24.14
C HIS A 120 -13.13 10.68 -24.81
N PRO A 121 -14.10 9.95 -25.43
CA PRO A 121 -13.85 8.62 -26.04
C PRO A 121 -12.82 8.66 -27.20
N GLY A 122 -12.45 9.84 -27.67
CA GLY A 122 -11.36 10.03 -28.65
C GLY A 122 -9.98 10.30 -28.06
N GLY A 123 -9.87 10.22 -26.72
CA GLY A 123 -8.66 10.54 -25.98
C GLY A 123 -8.54 12.01 -25.59
N VAL A 124 -7.87 12.27 -24.49
CA VAL A 124 -7.64 13.60 -23.94
C VAL A 124 -6.18 13.81 -23.60
N VAL A 125 -5.65 15.02 -23.78
CA VAL A 125 -4.27 15.42 -23.46
C VAL A 125 -4.28 16.39 -22.29
N VAL A 126 -3.62 16.04 -21.19
CA VAL A 126 -3.48 16.88 -19.99
C VAL A 126 -2.00 17.22 -19.80
N ALA A 127 -1.70 18.53 -19.74
CA ALA A 127 -0.35 19.03 -19.50
C ALA A 127 -0.19 19.56 -18.07
N PHE A 128 0.86 19.13 -17.39
CA PHE A 128 1.25 19.53 -16.04
C PHE A 128 2.44 20.47 -16.11
N ARG A 129 2.29 21.71 -15.62
CA ARG A 129 3.32 22.76 -15.63
C ARG A 129 3.87 23.01 -14.23
N ASP A 130 5.11 23.50 -14.16
CA ASP A 130 5.78 23.87 -12.92
C ASP A 130 5.93 22.73 -11.91
N LEU A 131 6.06 21.50 -12.40
CA LEU A 131 6.16 20.30 -11.55
C LEU A 131 7.45 20.28 -10.69
N ASP A 132 8.47 21.05 -11.07
CA ASP A 132 9.67 21.29 -10.25
C ASP A 132 9.37 21.99 -8.93
N ALA A 133 8.33 22.83 -8.91
CA ALA A 133 7.87 23.58 -7.75
C ALA A 133 6.62 22.97 -7.10
N ALA A 134 6.21 21.79 -7.53
CA ALA A 134 5.06 21.07 -6.99
C ALA A 134 5.32 20.54 -5.57
N ASP A 135 4.24 20.30 -4.86
CA ASP A 135 4.25 19.50 -3.64
C ASP A 135 4.54 18.03 -3.98
N PRO A 136 5.18 17.23 -3.09
CA PRO A 136 5.37 15.81 -3.31
C PRO A 136 4.10 15.04 -3.69
N THR A 137 2.94 15.43 -3.15
CA THR A 137 1.65 14.79 -3.47
C THR A 137 1.25 14.91 -4.94
N ASP A 138 1.50 16.06 -5.59
CA ASP A 138 1.27 16.21 -7.03
C ASP A 138 2.30 15.45 -7.87
N ARG A 139 3.54 15.33 -7.39
CA ARG A 139 4.58 14.53 -8.06
C ARG A 139 4.20 13.05 -8.05
N ASP A 140 3.71 12.56 -6.93
CA ASP A 140 3.20 11.18 -6.79
C ASP A 140 1.95 10.97 -7.66
N PHE A 141 1.02 11.91 -7.67
CA PHE A 141 -0.18 11.86 -8.51
C PHE A 141 0.17 11.75 -10.01
N VAL A 142 1.09 12.59 -10.49
CA VAL A 142 1.55 12.53 -11.89
C VAL A 142 2.32 11.24 -12.17
N ALA A 143 3.13 10.74 -11.24
CA ALA A 143 3.81 9.46 -11.39
C ALA A 143 2.82 8.29 -11.49
N VAL A 144 1.74 8.30 -10.71
CA VAL A 144 0.63 7.34 -10.79
C VAL A 144 -0.05 7.39 -12.16
N LEU A 145 -0.37 8.60 -12.66
CA LEU A 145 -0.98 8.78 -13.98
C LEU A 145 -0.10 8.22 -15.10
N LEU A 146 1.18 8.57 -15.11
CA LEU A 146 2.14 8.08 -16.13
C LEU A 146 2.22 6.56 -16.17
N ARG A 147 2.08 5.90 -15.03
CA ARG A 147 2.19 4.45 -14.91
C ARG A 147 0.90 3.71 -15.24
N ARG A 148 -0.26 4.27 -14.85
CA ARG A 148 -1.56 3.58 -14.86
C ARG A 148 -2.45 3.95 -16.04
N CYS A 149 -2.29 5.15 -16.62
CA CYS A 149 -3.15 5.58 -17.72
C CYS A 149 -2.73 4.94 -19.05
N ASP A 150 -3.70 4.49 -19.83
CA ASP A 150 -3.49 4.22 -21.25
C ASP A 150 -3.31 5.57 -21.99
N PRO A 151 -2.15 5.80 -22.62
CA PRO A 151 -1.92 7.03 -23.39
C PRO A 151 -2.92 7.27 -24.50
N ALA A 152 -3.63 6.24 -24.98
CA ALA A 152 -4.69 6.37 -25.97
C ALA A 152 -5.96 7.03 -25.40
N GLU A 153 -6.25 6.78 -24.12
CA GLU A 153 -7.39 7.38 -23.40
C GLU A 153 -7.01 8.72 -22.79
N LEU A 154 -5.87 8.77 -22.09
CA LEU A 154 -5.37 9.94 -21.38
C LEU A 154 -3.87 10.11 -21.62
N THR A 155 -3.50 11.01 -22.51
CA THR A 155 -2.09 11.38 -22.73
C THR A 155 -1.67 12.40 -21.66
N VAL A 156 -0.62 12.09 -20.92
CA VAL A 156 0.02 12.98 -19.94
C VAL A 156 1.21 13.68 -20.57
N VAL A 157 1.27 15.01 -20.48
CA VAL A 157 2.42 15.83 -20.89
C VAL A 157 2.97 16.50 -19.64
N VAL A 158 4.24 16.25 -19.33
CA VAL A 158 4.91 16.81 -18.15
C VAL A 158 5.97 17.80 -18.56
N GLU A 159 5.88 19.02 -18.09
CA GLU A 159 6.97 20.01 -18.17
C GLU A 159 7.80 19.94 -16.89
N HIS A 160 9.00 19.37 -16.98
CA HIS A 160 9.91 19.18 -15.86
C HIS A 160 11.37 19.35 -16.31
N ALA A 161 12.12 20.19 -15.60
CA ALA A 161 13.50 20.57 -15.92
C ALA A 161 14.55 19.85 -15.03
N GLY A 162 14.21 18.80 -14.29
CA GLY A 162 15.07 18.27 -13.25
C GLY A 162 15.50 16.81 -13.41
N ARG A 163 16.62 16.47 -12.77
CA ARG A 163 16.98 15.10 -12.44
C ARG A 163 16.04 14.63 -11.33
N ALA A 164 15.15 13.71 -11.64
CA ALA A 164 14.31 13.12 -10.63
C ALA A 164 14.77 11.69 -10.37
N ASP A 165 15.35 11.46 -9.22
CA ASP A 165 15.68 10.11 -8.70
C ASP A 165 14.53 9.55 -7.84
N ASP A 166 13.42 10.28 -7.76
CA ASP A 166 12.20 9.90 -7.05
C ASP A 166 11.23 9.05 -7.93
N ALA A 167 10.03 8.79 -7.40
CA ALA A 167 9.00 8.04 -8.10
C ALA A 167 8.60 8.67 -9.44
N LEU A 168 8.50 10.02 -9.49
CA LEU A 168 8.19 10.75 -10.73
C LEU A 168 9.28 10.53 -11.79
N GLY A 169 10.57 10.64 -11.41
CA GLY A 169 11.67 10.47 -12.36
C GLY A 169 11.74 9.05 -12.92
N ARG A 170 11.48 8.05 -12.10
CA ARG A 170 11.36 6.67 -12.55
C ARG A 170 10.19 6.51 -13.53
N ALA A 171 9.02 7.06 -13.20
CA ALA A 171 7.84 7.01 -14.06
C ALA A 171 8.07 7.71 -15.41
N LEU A 172 8.70 8.89 -15.43
CA LEU A 172 9.07 9.60 -16.65
C LEU A 172 10.01 8.79 -17.53
N LYS A 173 11.05 8.19 -16.94
CA LYS A 173 12.03 7.36 -17.70
C LYS A 173 11.38 6.12 -18.34
N ASN A 174 10.43 5.50 -17.64
CA ASN A 174 9.83 4.22 -18.04
C ASN A 174 8.61 4.40 -18.96
N HIS A 175 7.83 5.46 -18.78
CA HIS A 175 6.51 5.60 -19.40
C HIS A 175 6.35 6.83 -20.30
N ALA A 176 7.32 7.76 -20.34
CA ALA A 176 7.20 8.97 -21.15
C ALA A 176 8.32 9.09 -22.21
N THR A 177 7.96 9.63 -23.37
CA THR A 177 8.92 9.99 -24.40
C THR A 177 9.45 11.39 -24.13
N ARG A 178 10.77 11.55 -24.02
CA ARG A 178 11.42 12.86 -23.84
C ARG A 178 11.36 13.65 -25.15
N VAL A 179 10.81 14.85 -25.09
CA VAL A 179 10.63 15.75 -26.26
C VAL A 179 11.03 17.19 -25.90
N PRO A 180 11.41 18.03 -26.90
CA PRO A 180 11.74 19.42 -26.63
C PRO A 180 10.53 20.18 -26.10
N LYS A 181 10.76 21.06 -25.10
CA LYS A 181 9.74 21.98 -24.60
C LYS A 181 9.32 22.91 -25.74
N ARG A 182 8.02 23.03 -25.99
CA ARG A 182 7.51 24.05 -26.92
C ARG A 182 7.85 25.43 -26.36
N PRO A 183 8.31 26.37 -27.22
CA PRO A 183 8.47 27.73 -26.79
C PRO A 183 7.09 28.25 -26.32
N GLU A 184 7.03 28.77 -25.12
CA GLU A 184 5.85 29.48 -24.67
C GLU A 184 5.58 30.61 -25.67
N ARG A 185 4.36 30.63 -26.24
CA ARG A 185 3.88 31.89 -26.84
C ARG A 185 3.87 32.89 -25.71
N ALA A 186 4.82 33.80 -25.72
CA ALA A 186 4.77 34.95 -24.82
C ALA A 186 3.37 35.58 -24.99
N GLU A 187 2.50 35.39 -24.02
CA GLU A 187 1.33 36.26 -23.90
C GLU A 187 1.93 37.66 -23.74
N LEU A 188 1.83 38.45 -24.79
CA LEU A 188 2.27 39.84 -24.74
C LEU A 188 1.55 40.46 -23.54
N PRO A 189 2.31 40.93 -22.52
CA PRO A 189 1.67 41.55 -21.37
C PRO A 189 0.76 42.64 -21.88
N THR A 190 -0.50 42.60 -21.50
CA THR A 190 -1.43 43.68 -21.76
C THR A 190 -0.81 44.95 -21.14
N ARG A 191 -0.46 45.88 -21.96
CA ARG A 191 0.44 47.04 -21.74
C ARG A 191 -0.01 48.03 -20.65
N THR A 192 -0.98 47.72 -19.80
CA THR A 192 -1.64 48.59 -18.85
C THR A 192 -1.58 48.17 -17.38
N ALA A 193 -1.03 46.99 -17.05
CA ALA A 193 -0.92 46.54 -15.66
C ALA A 193 0.51 46.75 -15.12
N ASP A 194 0.61 47.16 -13.87
CA ASP A 194 1.86 47.23 -13.11
C ASP A 194 2.52 45.85 -13.09
N ALA A 195 3.69 45.71 -13.71
CA ALA A 195 4.41 44.42 -13.84
C ALA A 195 4.75 43.79 -12.47
N ALA A 196 4.98 44.60 -11.45
CA ALA A 196 5.17 44.11 -10.11
C ALA A 196 3.90 43.54 -9.50
N GLN A 197 2.75 44.14 -9.80
CA GLN A 197 1.44 43.62 -9.40
C GLN A 197 1.13 42.30 -10.11
N GLN A 198 1.43 42.18 -11.39
CA GLN A 198 1.27 40.89 -12.11
C GLN A 198 2.04 39.76 -11.49
N PHE A 199 3.27 40.01 -10.98
CA PHE A 199 4.01 38.99 -10.23
C PHE A 199 3.26 38.58 -8.95
N ILE A 200 2.73 39.54 -8.20
CA ILE A 200 1.93 39.27 -7.00
C ILE A 200 0.63 38.53 -7.33
N ASP A 201 -0.06 38.94 -8.39
CA ASP A 201 -1.32 38.33 -8.86
C ASP A 201 -1.11 36.87 -9.36
N SER A 202 0.12 36.55 -9.81
CA SER A 202 0.51 35.18 -10.08
C SER A 202 0.78 34.32 -8.82
N ASP A 203 0.48 34.86 -7.63
CA ASP A 203 0.78 34.27 -6.32
C ASP A 203 2.28 33.92 -6.17
N GLY A 204 3.14 34.72 -6.81
CA GLY A 204 4.61 34.56 -6.79
C GLY A 204 5.11 33.36 -7.58
N THR A 205 4.34 32.83 -8.51
CA THR A 205 4.72 31.64 -9.31
C THR A 205 5.32 32.00 -10.67
N SER A 206 5.15 33.23 -11.14
CA SER A 206 5.71 33.68 -12.44
C SER A 206 7.22 33.59 -12.47
N ARG A 207 7.74 33.03 -13.57
CA ARG A 207 9.19 32.96 -13.88
C ARG A 207 9.62 34.03 -14.90
N ASP A 208 8.72 34.94 -15.29
CA ASP A 208 9.04 36.01 -16.23
C ASP A 208 10.10 36.94 -15.63
N PRO A 209 11.29 37.10 -16.27
CA PRO A 209 12.35 37.95 -15.74
C PRO A 209 11.94 39.42 -15.60
N ALA A 210 11.02 39.91 -16.46
CA ALA A 210 10.56 41.31 -16.41
C ALA A 210 9.67 41.54 -15.18
N LEU A 211 8.78 40.59 -14.87
CA LEU A 211 7.91 40.66 -13.70
C LEU A 211 8.72 40.54 -12.39
N LEU A 212 9.69 39.61 -12.36
CA LEU A 212 10.62 39.44 -11.24
C LEU A 212 11.45 40.71 -11.01
N ALA A 213 12.00 41.32 -12.07
CA ALA A 213 12.78 42.53 -11.97
C ALA A 213 11.94 43.74 -11.50
N ALA A 214 10.69 43.85 -11.94
CA ALA A 214 9.76 44.86 -11.47
C ALA A 214 9.39 44.69 -9.99
N TYR A 215 9.10 43.47 -9.56
CA TYR A 215 8.83 43.11 -8.17
C TYR A 215 10.02 43.41 -7.26
N ALA A 216 11.25 43.06 -7.69
CA ALA A 216 12.47 43.30 -6.93
C ALA A 216 12.76 44.80 -6.69
N LYS A 217 12.25 45.68 -7.55
CA LYS A 217 12.41 47.16 -7.44
C LYS A 217 11.41 47.80 -6.47
N LEU A 218 10.36 47.08 -6.05
CA LEU A 218 9.41 47.64 -5.07
C LEU A 218 10.12 47.88 -3.72
N GLU A 219 9.83 49.01 -3.10
CA GLU A 219 10.23 49.23 -1.72
C GLU A 219 9.62 48.16 -0.80
N PRO A 220 10.34 47.71 0.23
CA PRO A 220 9.89 46.62 1.11
C PRO A 220 8.49 46.82 1.70
N GLU A 221 8.18 48.06 2.13
CA GLU A 221 6.87 48.37 2.70
C GLU A 221 5.73 48.32 1.66
N GLU A 222 5.99 48.79 0.45
CA GLU A 222 5.00 48.73 -0.65
C GLU A 222 4.77 47.25 -1.07
N ARG A 223 5.84 46.48 -1.14
CA ARG A 223 5.77 45.04 -1.41
C ARG A 223 4.89 44.32 -0.37
N ALA A 224 5.13 44.60 0.91
CA ALA A 224 4.37 44.02 2.01
C ALA A 224 2.89 44.41 1.97
N ARG A 225 2.59 45.69 1.69
CA ARG A 225 1.19 46.13 1.53
C ARG A 225 0.45 45.40 0.42
N ARG A 226 1.09 45.24 -0.75
CA ARG A 226 0.50 44.51 -1.89
C ARG A 226 0.27 43.04 -1.58
N HIS A 227 1.19 42.38 -0.91
CA HIS A 227 0.97 40.99 -0.46
C HIS A 227 -0.20 40.89 0.51
N THR A 228 -0.31 41.80 1.49
CA THR A 228 -1.45 41.82 2.43
C THR A 228 -2.77 42.05 1.70
N ALA A 229 -2.81 42.96 0.73
CA ALA A 229 -4.00 43.20 -0.09
C ALA A 229 -4.40 41.96 -0.89
N ARG A 230 -3.44 41.28 -1.52
CA ARG A 230 -3.70 40.05 -2.29
C ARG A 230 -4.20 38.91 -1.39
N ALA A 231 -3.63 38.72 -0.19
CA ALA A 231 -4.13 37.74 0.76
C ALA A 231 -5.61 38.03 1.15
N ALA A 232 -5.95 39.27 1.39
CA ALA A 232 -7.33 39.70 1.69
C ALA A 232 -8.28 39.42 0.53
N GLU A 233 -7.86 39.68 -0.71
CA GLU A 233 -8.63 39.34 -1.91
C GLU A 233 -8.90 37.85 -2.00
N LEU A 234 -7.84 37.01 -1.90
CA LEU A 234 -7.95 35.55 -1.96
C LEU A 234 -8.85 34.97 -0.85
N ALA A 235 -8.83 35.56 0.33
CA ALA A 235 -9.68 35.13 1.45
C ALA A 235 -11.19 35.34 1.18
N THR A 236 -11.57 36.24 0.24
CA THR A 236 -12.98 36.47 -0.14
C THR A 236 -13.55 35.37 -1.03
N LEU A 237 -12.69 34.51 -1.63
CA LEU A 237 -13.11 33.48 -2.58
C LEU A 237 -13.73 32.26 -1.89
N ASP A 238 -13.61 32.16 -0.56
CA ASP A 238 -14.10 31.01 0.24
C ASP A 238 -13.67 29.65 -0.32
N GLU A 239 -12.43 29.57 -0.82
CA GLU A 239 -11.82 28.35 -1.34
C GLU A 239 -10.83 27.77 -0.33
N PRO A 240 -11.18 26.66 0.38
CA PRO A 240 -10.38 26.12 1.48
C PRO A 240 -8.93 25.82 1.12
N THR A 241 -8.65 25.32 -0.10
CA THR A 241 -7.29 24.98 -0.51
C THR A 241 -6.36 26.18 -0.66
N LEU A 242 -6.86 27.40 -0.88
CA LEU A 242 -6.04 28.61 -0.88
C LEU A 242 -5.35 28.85 0.46
N ARG A 243 -5.93 28.36 1.56
CA ARG A 243 -5.36 28.43 2.93
C ARG A 243 -4.17 27.51 3.13
N HIS A 244 -3.88 26.60 2.20
CA HIS A 244 -2.69 25.75 2.25
C HIS A 244 -1.53 26.27 1.40
N GLY A 245 -1.76 27.24 0.53
CA GLY A 245 -0.78 27.76 -0.44
C GLY A 245 -0.69 29.28 -0.50
N ALA A 246 -1.52 29.91 -1.32
CA ALA A 246 -1.40 31.33 -1.68
C ALA A 246 -1.61 32.27 -0.48
N ILE A 247 -2.63 32.05 0.34
CA ILE A 247 -2.92 32.91 1.49
C ILE A 247 -1.76 32.95 2.49
N PRO A 248 -1.25 31.79 3.01
CA PRO A 248 -0.07 31.80 3.88
C PRO A 248 1.16 32.45 3.22
N TYR A 249 1.39 32.18 1.93
CA TYR A 249 2.51 32.79 1.21
C TYR A 249 2.43 34.31 1.19
N HIS A 250 1.28 34.88 0.92
CA HIS A 250 1.13 36.34 0.89
C HIS A 250 1.18 36.95 2.28
N LEU A 251 0.62 36.32 3.31
CA LEU A 251 0.66 36.84 4.68
C LEU A 251 2.07 36.73 5.29
N GLU A 252 2.86 35.72 4.94
CA GLU A 252 4.29 35.60 5.32
C GLU A 252 5.15 36.74 4.76
N HIS A 253 4.76 37.29 3.59
CA HIS A 253 5.43 38.41 2.93
C HIS A 253 4.70 39.76 3.10
N GLY A 254 3.63 39.76 3.91
CA GLY A 254 2.77 40.91 4.14
C GLY A 254 3.31 41.86 5.20
N THR A 255 2.43 42.75 5.68
CA THR A 255 2.79 43.80 6.68
C THR A 255 2.94 43.26 8.10
N ASP A 256 2.45 42.05 8.38
CA ASP A 256 2.52 41.37 9.69
C ASP A 256 2.91 39.90 9.57
N PRO A 257 4.15 39.60 9.19
CA PRO A 257 4.61 38.21 9.05
C PRO A 257 4.56 37.40 10.35
N ALA A 258 4.96 38.01 11.48
CA ALA A 258 5.04 37.37 12.78
C ALA A 258 3.67 37.16 13.45
N GLY A 259 2.66 37.96 13.11
CA GLY A 259 1.28 37.80 13.56
C GLY A 259 0.43 37.05 12.53
N ALA A 260 -0.10 37.76 11.53
CA ALA A 260 -1.00 37.20 10.53
C ALA A 260 -0.35 36.08 9.68
N GLY A 261 0.91 36.25 9.28
CA GLY A 261 1.66 35.24 8.52
C GLY A 261 1.84 33.94 9.31
N LEU A 262 2.30 34.04 10.56
CA LEU A 262 2.49 32.90 11.46
C LEU A 262 1.16 32.20 11.77
N ALA A 263 0.08 32.95 11.98
CA ALA A 263 -1.24 32.41 12.23
C ALA A 263 -1.74 31.58 11.03
N ALA A 264 -1.63 32.11 9.80
CA ALA A 264 -2.02 31.43 8.58
C ALA A 264 -1.20 30.14 8.34
N LEU A 265 0.13 30.19 8.54
CA LEU A 265 0.98 28.99 8.44
C LEU A 265 0.60 27.95 9.51
N SER A 266 0.27 28.35 10.73
CA SER A 266 -0.15 27.45 11.80
C SER A 266 -1.50 26.79 11.50
N GLU A 267 -2.44 27.51 10.92
CA GLU A 267 -3.72 26.98 10.45
C GLU A 267 -3.51 25.97 9.31
N ALA A 268 -2.68 26.30 8.32
CA ALA A 268 -2.32 25.41 7.22
C ALA A 268 -1.64 24.10 7.74
N VAL A 269 -0.72 24.20 8.68
CA VAL A 269 -0.09 23.06 9.36
C VAL A 269 -1.13 22.19 10.05
N ASN A 270 -2.09 22.78 10.76
CA ASN A 270 -3.15 22.02 11.45
C ASN A 270 -4.04 21.28 10.47
N SER A 271 -4.45 21.95 9.39
CA SER A 271 -5.30 21.38 8.35
C SER A 271 -4.58 20.24 7.59
N CYS A 272 -3.36 20.48 7.10
CA CYS A 272 -2.59 19.45 6.40
C CYS A 272 -2.28 18.24 7.29
N PHE A 273 -1.99 18.46 8.58
CA PHE A 273 -1.79 17.39 9.55
C PHE A 273 -3.04 16.54 9.74
N ALA A 274 -4.21 17.20 9.81
CA ALA A 274 -5.50 16.54 9.92
C ALA A 274 -5.85 15.69 8.68
N LEU A 275 -5.38 16.10 7.50
CA LEU A 275 -5.59 15.39 6.24
C LEU A 275 -4.55 14.30 5.96
N GLY A 276 -3.44 14.26 6.72
CA GLY A 276 -2.34 13.31 6.51
C GLY A 276 -1.32 13.73 5.45
N PHE A 277 -1.26 15.03 5.12
CA PHE A 277 -0.30 15.60 4.15
C PHE A 277 1.01 15.99 4.84
N TYR A 278 1.73 15.00 5.33
CA TYR A 278 2.85 15.19 6.28
C TYR A 278 4.05 15.93 5.71
N GLU A 279 4.39 15.76 4.44
CA GLU A 279 5.46 16.54 3.80
C GLU A 279 5.14 18.04 3.77
N ALA A 280 3.90 18.40 3.44
CA ALA A 280 3.45 19.79 3.46
C ALA A 280 3.46 20.38 4.88
N VAL A 281 3.11 19.57 5.89
CA VAL A 281 3.21 19.98 7.31
C VAL A 281 4.64 20.37 7.66
N ILE A 282 5.62 19.56 7.27
CA ILE A 282 7.04 19.82 7.54
C ILE A 282 7.46 21.15 6.90
N GLU A 283 7.15 21.33 5.62
CA GLU A 283 7.49 22.55 4.86
C GLU A 283 6.88 23.80 5.50
N LEU A 284 5.56 23.79 5.74
CA LEU A 284 4.82 24.91 6.33
C LEU A 284 5.26 25.20 7.76
N ALA A 285 5.48 24.18 8.57
CA ALA A 285 5.94 24.34 9.95
C ALA A 285 7.35 24.95 10.02
N LEU A 286 8.26 24.55 9.15
CA LEU A 286 9.60 25.13 9.06
C LEU A 286 9.57 26.59 8.61
N ARG A 287 8.64 26.98 7.73
CA ARG A 287 8.42 28.40 7.37
C ARG A 287 7.92 29.19 8.59
N GLY A 288 6.89 28.68 9.28
CA GLY A 288 6.34 29.32 10.46
C GLY A 288 7.38 29.49 11.59
N ARG A 289 8.23 28.48 11.81
CA ARG A 289 9.32 28.56 12.80
C ARG A 289 10.32 29.70 12.52
N ARG A 290 10.60 30.01 11.24
CA ARG A 290 11.52 31.11 10.85
C ARG A 290 10.96 32.49 11.17
N LEU A 291 9.65 32.62 11.32
CA LEU A 291 9.00 33.89 11.70
C LEU A 291 9.03 34.16 13.21
N ILE A 292 9.42 33.19 14.01
CA ILE A 292 9.53 33.30 15.47
C ILE A 292 10.99 33.58 15.83
N PRO A 293 11.27 34.58 16.67
CA PRO A 293 12.65 34.92 17.12
C PRO A 293 13.33 33.70 17.77
N VAL A 294 14.62 33.50 17.44
CA VAL A 294 15.42 32.40 18.00
C VAL A 294 15.47 32.50 19.53
N GLY A 295 15.18 31.36 20.18
CA GLY A 295 15.21 31.28 21.66
C GLY A 295 13.93 31.75 22.34
N GLN A 296 12.91 32.21 21.60
CA GLN A 296 11.63 32.54 22.18
C GLN A 296 10.83 31.26 22.40
N ASP A 297 10.62 30.88 23.65
CA ASP A 297 9.68 29.79 24.00
C ASP A 297 8.23 30.29 23.82
N SER A 298 7.58 29.80 22.79
CA SER A 298 6.15 30.06 22.56
C SER A 298 5.41 28.75 22.30
N MET A 299 4.14 28.69 22.68
CA MET A 299 3.27 27.53 22.40
C MET A 299 3.25 27.21 20.89
N THR A 300 3.20 28.25 20.04
CA THR A 300 3.22 28.09 18.57
C THR A 300 4.51 27.44 18.11
N TYR A 301 5.68 27.92 18.59
CA TYR A 301 6.97 27.32 18.23
C TYR A 301 7.03 25.85 18.62
N ARG A 302 6.62 25.51 19.84
CA ARG A 302 6.59 24.13 20.34
C ARG A 302 5.66 23.25 19.50
N THR A 303 4.46 23.75 19.17
CA THR A 303 3.49 23.03 18.35
C THR A 303 4.01 22.73 16.95
N LEU A 304 4.62 23.73 16.28
CA LEU A 304 5.22 23.55 14.96
C LEU A 304 6.39 22.54 15.01
N THR A 305 7.24 22.65 16.03
CA THR A 305 8.37 21.73 16.24
C THR A 305 7.90 20.31 16.51
N HIS A 306 6.90 20.13 17.37
CA HIS A 306 6.30 18.82 17.68
C HIS A 306 5.70 18.17 16.44
N LYS A 307 4.91 18.92 15.64
CA LYS A 307 4.32 18.39 14.42
C LYS A 307 5.35 18.05 13.36
N THR A 308 6.43 18.84 13.24
CA THR A 308 7.57 18.49 12.37
C THR A 308 8.16 17.13 12.77
N GLY A 309 8.50 16.95 14.05
CA GLY A 309 9.03 15.68 14.54
C GLY A 309 8.06 14.50 14.36
N ALA A 310 6.78 14.71 14.66
CA ALA A 310 5.76 13.69 14.46
C ALA A 310 5.63 13.26 12.99
N CYS A 311 5.57 14.24 12.06
CA CYS A 311 5.48 13.94 10.62
C CYS A 311 6.73 13.23 10.10
N LEU A 312 7.93 13.64 10.54
CA LEU A 312 9.16 12.94 10.20
C LEU A 312 9.15 11.49 10.68
N SER A 313 8.63 11.24 11.89
CA SER A 313 8.46 9.87 12.42
C SER A 313 7.51 9.05 11.55
N TYR A 314 6.33 9.60 11.19
CA TYR A 314 5.35 8.91 10.35
C TYR A 314 5.87 8.60 8.93
N LEU A 315 6.77 9.44 8.40
CA LEU A 315 7.42 9.26 7.10
C LEU A 315 8.67 8.35 7.15
N GLY A 316 8.96 7.72 8.29
CA GLY A 316 10.14 6.85 8.46
C GLY A 316 11.48 7.58 8.57
N ARG A 317 11.45 8.92 8.74
CA ARG A 317 12.64 9.78 8.90
C ARG A 317 12.98 9.99 10.39
N GLY A 318 13.05 8.88 11.11
CA GLY A 318 13.15 8.87 12.59
C GLY A 318 14.39 9.56 13.13
N ASP A 319 15.53 9.40 12.49
CA ASP A 319 16.80 10.04 12.90
C ASP A 319 16.68 11.57 12.91
N GLU A 320 15.97 12.15 11.96
CA GLU A 320 15.71 13.58 11.91
C GLU A 320 14.71 14.01 13.00
N ALA A 321 13.71 13.17 13.30
CA ALA A 321 12.65 13.46 14.27
C ALA A 321 13.18 13.64 15.68
N VAL A 322 14.15 12.82 16.10
CA VAL A 322 14.76 12.86 17.46
C VAL A 322 15.25 14.26 17.83
N GLY A 323 15.93 14.95 16.90
CA GLY A 323 16.44 16.29 17.13
C GLY A 323 15.35 17.31 17.51
N TYR A 324 14.18 17.22 16.89
CA TYR A 324 13.03 18.09 17.18
C TYR A 324 12.40 17.79 18.56
N PHE A 325 12.33 16.52 18.95
CA PHE A 325 11.83 16.14 20.27
C PHE A 325 12.79 16.58 21.37
N ASP A 326 14.10 16.45 21.16
CA ASP A 326 15.12 16.92 22.09
C ASP A 326 15.12 18.44 22.23
N GLU A 327 14.89 19.17 21.15
CA GLU A 327 14.74 20.63 21.17
C GLU A 327 13.59 21.04 22.09
N ILE A 328 12.39 20.44 21.94
CA ILE A 328 11.24 20.74 22.80
C ILE A 328 11.56 20.47 24.27
N ARG A 329 12.13 19.32 24.59
CA ARG A 329 12.44 18.93 25.97
C ARG A 329 13.44 19.85 26.66
N ARG A 330 14.36 20.46 25.88
CA ARG A 330 15.31 21.43 26.43
C ARG A 330 14.71 22.82 26.63
N MET A 331 13.63 23.15 25.91
CA MET A 331 13.05 24.50 25.92
C MET A 331 11.99 24.71 26.98
N THR A 332 11.34 23.67 27.48
CA THR A 332 10.17 23.82 28.34
C THR A 332 10.09 22.76 29.44
N THR A 333 9.42 23.09 30.53
CA THR A 333 9.04 22.16 31.61
C THR A 333 7.53 21.77 31.53
N ASP A 334 6.87 22.09 30.43
CA ASP A 334 5.45 21.81 30.21
C ASP A 334 5.18 20.30 30.17
N ALA A 335 4.21 19.84 30.97
CA ALA A 335 3.91 18.44 31.14
C ALA A 335 3.41 17.79 29.84
N ASP A 336 2.54 18.48 29.10
CA ASP A 336 2.04 17.98 27.80
C ASP A 336 3.15 17.82 26.76
N ALA A 337 4.08 18.78 26.72
CA ALA A 337 5.21 18.74 25.79
C ALA A 337 6.14 17.56 26.08
N HIS A 338 6.49 17.34 27.35
CA HIS A 338 7.32 16.21 27.77
C HIS A 338 6.63 14.85 27.57
N MET A 339 5.35 14.77 27.93
CA MET A 339 4.55 13.57 27.76
C MET A 339 4.40 13.21 26.27
N GLY A 340 4.03 14.19 25.44
CA GLY A 340 3.83 13.98 24.00
C GLY A 340 5.13 13.59 23.28
N THR A 341 6.28 14.24 23.60
CA THR A 341 7.57 13.86 23.02
C THR A 341 8.02 12.47 23.49
N SER A 342 7.79 12.11 24.76
CA SER A 342 8.12 10.78 25.27
C SER A 342 7.27 9.69 24.60
N TYR A 343 5.97 9.94 24.37
CA TYR A 343 5.10 9.06 23.60
C TYR A 343 5.62 8.86 22.17
N LEU A 344 5.97 9.95 21.46
CA LEU A 344 6.47 9.84 20.08
C LEU A 344 7.82 9.12 20.01
N MET A 345 8.71 9.32 20.99
CA MET A 345 9.96 8.56 21.11
C MET A 345 9.68 7.06 21.31
N ALA A 346 8.71 6.70 22.17
CA ALA A 346 8.33 5.31 22.35
C ALA A 346 7.83 4.70 21.01
N MET A 347 6.93 5.40 20.31
CA MET A 347 6.40 4.94 19.01
C MET A 347 7.48 4.87 17.94
N LEU A 348 8.47 5.77 17.97
CA LEU A 348 9.60 5.76 17.06
C LEU A 348 10.36 4.46 17.16
N TYR A 349 10.79 4.07 18.36
CA TYR A 349 11.55 2.84 18.59
C TYR A 349 10.72 1.57 18.49
N THR A 350 9.39 1.67 18.56
CA THR A 350 8.49 0.52 18.42
C THR A 350 8.18 0.19 16.96
N ARG A 351 7.92 1.21 16.09
CA ARG A 351 7.35 0.95 14.77
C ARG A 351 7.73 1.90 13.63
N PHE A 352 8.30 3.08 13.91
CA PHE A 352 8.58 4.06 12.86
C PHE A 352 10.01 4.02 12.35
N LEU A 353 10.93 3.41 13.07
CA LEU A 353 12.26 3.09 12.58
C LEU A 353 12.23 1.80 11.73
N PRO A 354 13.22 1.57 10.86
CA PRO A 354 13.37 0.27 10.19
C PRO A 354 13.51 -0.87 11.22
N LYS A 355 13.01 -2.07 10.88
CA LYS A 355 13.00 -3.23 11.81
C LYS A 355 14.34 -3.50 12.52
N GLY A 356 15.47 -3.30 11.86
CA GLY A 356 16.81 -3.49 12.45
C GLY A 356 17.24 -2.39 13.42
N ALA A 357 16.49 -1.28 13.53
CA ALA A 357 16.76 -0.16 14.43
C ALA A 357 15.68 -0.03 15.53
N HIS A 358 14.75 -0.98 15.64
CA HIS A 358 13.82 -1.05 16.76
C HIS A 358 14.58 -1.32 18.05
N ASP A 359 14.20 -0.64 19.15
CA ASP A 359 14.72 -0.83 20.50
C ASP A 359 13.56 -0.83 21.49
N GLU A 360 13.10 -2.05 21.79
CA GLU A 360 11.91 -2.26 22.60
C GLU A 360 12.11 -1.85 24.07
N ASP A 361 13.33 -1.97 24.61
CA ASP A 361 13.63 -1.57 25.96
C ASP A 361 13.66 -0.04 26.09
N LEU A 362 14.21 0.63 25.09
CA LEU A 362 14.20 2.09 25.02
C LEU A 362 12.77 2.62 24.78
N ALA A 363 11.98 1.95 23.93
CA ALA A 363 10.55 2.25 23.74
C ALA A 363 9.78 2.15 25.06
N LEU A 364 10.02 1.08 25.83
CA LEU A 364 9.41 0.87 27.13
C LEU A 364 9.80 1.95 28.13
N ALA A 365 11.08 2.35 28.18
CA ALA A 365 11.54 3.43 29.04
C ALA A 365 10.85 4.76 28.73
N TRP A 366 10.71 5.09 27.45
CA TRP A 366 10.04 6.31 27.00
C TRP A 366 8.53 6.30 27.31
N VAL A 367 7.81 5.19 27.06
CA VAL A 367 6.37 5.14 27.36
C VAL A 367 6.10 5.16 28.86
N ASN A 368 6.95 4.55 29.68
CA ASN A 368 6.86 4.64 31.14
C ASN A 368 7.08 6.08 31.63
N THR A 369 7.99 6.83 31.00
CA THR A 369 8.17 8.26 31.28
C THR A 369 6.88 9.02 30.97
N ALA A 370 6.25 8.77 29.82
CA ALA A 370 4.98 9.40 29.45
C ALA A 370 3.85 9.04 30.44
N ILE A 371 3.76 7.78 30.90
CA ILE A 371 2.79 7.33 31.92
C ILE A 371 3.03 8.07 33.24
N GLY A 372 4.27 8.15 33.71
CA GLY A 372 4.57 8.85 34.96
C GLY A 372 4.13 10.31 34.93
N ILE A 373 4.30 11.00 33.80
CA ILE A 373 3.81 12.38 33.62
C ILE A 373 2.27 12.41 33.58
N ALA A 374 1.64 11.48 32.85
CA ALA A 374 0.19 11.39 32.71
C ALA A 374 -0.51 11.16 34.07
N ASP A 375 0.07 10.33 34.93
CA ASP A 375 -0.51 10.00 36.25
C ASP A 375 -0.52 11.18 37.23
N VAL A 376 0.41 12.14 37.07
CA VAL A 376 0.50 13.34 37.90
C VAL A 376 0.14 14.63 37.14
N HIS A 377 -0.50 14.51 35.99
CA HIS A 377 -0.83 15.68 35.17
C HIS A 377 -1.61 16.73 35.98
N PRO A 378 -1.25 18.02 35.91
CA PRO A 378 -1.83 19.05 36.78
C PRO A 378 -3.33 19.30 36.52
N ASP A 379 -3.77 19.18 35.26
CA ASP A 379 -5.17 19.32 34.87
C ASP A 379 -5.95 17.99 35.13
N PRO A 380 -6.94 17.96 36.03
CA PRO A 380 -7.66 16.73 36.39
C PRO A 380 -8.48 16.13 35.23
N GLU A 381 -9.14 16.96 34.40
CA GLU A 381 -9.96 16.48 33.27
C GLU A 381 -9.06 15.85 32.21
N ARG A 382 -7.99 16.55 31.86
CA ARG A 382 -7.00 16.03 30.90
C ARG A 382 -6.27 14.80 31.42
N ARG A 383 -6.01 14.71 32.73
CA ARG A 383 -5.35 13.56 33.38
C ARG A 383 -6.04 12.24 33.07
N VAL A 384 -7.36 12.19 33.11
CA VAL A 384 -8.11 10.97 32.81
C VAL A 384 -7.85 10.48 31.41
N LEU A 385 -8.01 11.37 30.42
CA LEU A 385 -7.81 11.04 29.01
C LEU A 385 -6.36 10.59 28.71
N VAL A 386 -5.36 11.35 29.21
CA VAL A 386 -3.95 11.02 28.94
C VAL A 386 -3.51 9.75 29.68
N ARG A 387 -4.05 9.45 30.85
CA ARG A 387 -3.79 8.18 31.55
C ARG A 387 -4.25 6.98 30.74
N ALA A 388 -5.47 6.99 30.19
CA ALA A 388 -5.97 5.94 29.32
C ALA A 388 -5.15 5.84 28.02
N PHE A 389 -4.86 6.99 27.40
CA PHE A 389 -4.08 7.05 26.15
C PHE A 389 -2.67 6.48 26.33
N MET A 390 -1.95 6.82 27.40
CA MET A 390 -0.57 6.34 27.60
C MET A 390 -0.51 4.86 27.99
N ARG A 391 -1.53 4.31 28.66
CA ARG A 391 -1.64 2.87 28.90
C ARG A 391 -1.87 2.10 27.61
N ASN A 392 -2.72 2.62 26.74
CA ASN A 392 -2.91 2.07 25.41
C ASN A 392 -1.61 2.15 24.56
N ALA A 393 -0.85 3.23 24.68
CA ALA A 393 0.46 3.34 24.03
C ALA A 393 1.44 2.26 24.55
N ARG A 394 1.48 2.03 25.86
CA ARG A 394 2.31 0.97 26.44
C ARG A 394 1.83 -0.41 26.01
N ALA A 395 0.52 -0.63 25.88
CA ALA A 395 0.00 -1.89 25.38
C ALA A 395 0.57 -2.24 24.00
N LEU A 396 0.70 -1.24 23.10
CA LEU A 396 1.31 -1.44 21.79
C LEU A 396 2.81 -1.82 21.91
N VAL A 397 3.56 -1.17 22.80
CA VAL A 397 4.97 -1.54 23.06
C VAL A 397 5.08 -2.96 23.57
N GLU A 398 4.26 -3.36 24.55
CA GLU A 398 4.24 -4.72 25.12
C GLU A 398 3.84 -5.77 24.07
N LEU A 399 2.92 -5.44 23.16
CA LEU A 399 2.56 -6.34 22.05
C LEU A 399 3.75 -6.62 21.14
N HIS A 400 4.52 -5.60 20.77
CA HIS A 400 5.74 -5.76 19.95
C HIS A 400 6.84 -6.55 20.67
N ARG A 401 6.90 -6.44 21.99
CA ARG A 401 7.79 -7.26 22.85
C ARG A 401 7.33 -8.73 23.00
N GLY A 402 6.19 -9.08 22.39
CA GLY A 402 5.60 -10.42 22.52
C GLY A 402 4.84 -10.64 23.85
N ASN A 403 4.72 -9.65 24.72
CA ASN A 403 3.98 -9.73 25.96
C ASN A 403 2.47 -9.46 25.72
N VAL A 404 1.80 -10.41 25.07
CA VAL A 404 0.40 -10.27 24.63
C VAL A 404 -0.56 -10.13 25.82
N ASP A 405 -0.38 -10.91 26.91
CA ASP A 405 -1.23 -10.84 28.09
C ASP A 405 -1.07 -9.51 28.84
N GLY A 406 0.17 -9.00 28.96
CA GLY A 406 0.43 -7.67 29.52
C GLY A 406 -0.16 -6.56 28.68
N SER A 407 -0.12 -6.68 27.37
CA SER A 407 -0.75 -5.76 26.43
C SER A 407 -2.26 -5.74 26.60
N LEU A 408 -2.91 -6.91 26.69
CA LEU A 408 -4.36 -7.00 26.90
C LEU A 408 -4.80 -6.34 28.20
N ALA A 409 -4.11 -6.63 29.30
CA ALA A 409 -4.42 -6.03 30.60
C ALA A 409 -4.34 -4.49 30.58
N LEU A 410 -3.35 -3.93 29.87
CA LEU A 410 -3.18 -2.47 29.74
C LEU A 410 -4.30 -1.81 28.91
N VAL A 411 -4.75 -2.45 27.83
CA VAL A 411 -5.87 -1.94 27.03
C VAL A 411 -7.17 -2.00 27.84
N GLU A 412 -7.40 -3.09 28.59
CA GLU A 412 -8.58 -3.23 29.46
C GLU A 412 -8.55 -2.21 30.61
N GLU A 413 -7.37 -1.93 31.20
CA GLU A 413 -7.22 -0.83 32.16
C GLU A 413 -7.57 0.52 31.54
N ALA A 414 -7.10 0.80 30.31
CA ALA A 414 -7.41 2.04 29.60
C ALA A 414 -8.92 2.19 29.33
N ILE A 415 -9.61 1.11 28.96
CA ILE A 415 -11.06 1.08 28.78
C ILE A 415 -11.76 1.36 30.12
N ALA A 416 -11.36 0.67 31.18
CA ALA A 416 -11.95 0.86 32.51
C ALA A 416 -11.80 2.31 33.01
N ILE A 417 -10.62 2.95 32.83
CA ILE A 417 -10.40 4.37 33.13
C ILE A 417 -11.40 5.24 32.35
N THR A 418 -11.54 4.97 31.05
CA THR A 418 -12.42 5.77 30.18
C THR A 418 -13.89 5.59 30.57
N ASP A 419 -14.33 4.38 30.93
CA ASP A 419 -15.70 4.06 31.29
C ASP A 419 -16.10 4.61 32.68
N ALA A 420 -15.15 4.73 33.60
CA ALA A 420 -15.39 5.26 34.94
C ALA A 420 -15.60 6.78 34.95
N ASP A 421 -14.94 7.52 34.08
CA ASP A 421 -14.82 8.98 34.16
C ASP A 421 -15.58 9.72 33.05
N PHE A 422 -15.92 9.04 31.92
CA PHE A 422 -16.64 9.64 30.79
C PHE A 422 -17.99 8.97 30.55
N GLY A 423 -18.99 9.74 30.14
CA GLY A 423 -20.28 9.23 29.68
C GLY A 423 -20.17 8.33 28.45
N PRO A 424 -21.21 7.51 28.17
CA PRO A 424 -21.17 6.53 27.08
C PRO A 424 -20.99 7.15 25.68
N ASP A 425 -21.45 8.40 25.49
CA ASP A 425 -21.39 9.13 24.23
C ASP A 425 -20.21 10.12 24.14
N GLU A 426 -19.37 10.16 25.19
CA GLU A 426 -18.18 10.99 25.24
C GLU A 426 -16.94 10.22 24.75
N GLN A 427 -15.98 10.94 24.18
CA GLN A 427 -14.71 10.39 23.70
C GLN A 427 -14.89 9.20 22.73
N LEU A 428 -15.89 9.25 21.86
CA LEU A 428 -16.26 8.13 20.98
C LEU A 428 -15.11 7.66 20.10
N LEU A 429 -14.32 8.60 19.54
CA LEU A 429 -13.15 8.22 18.75
C LEU A 429 -12.11 7.49 19.60
N HIS A 430 -11.81 8.00 20.80
CA HIS A 430 -10.83 7.35 21.69
C HIS A 430 -11.29 5.96 22.13
N ARG A 431 -12.56 5.82 22.50
CA ARG A 431 -13.19 4.51 22.83
C ARG A 431 -13.08 3.52 21.67
N SER A 432 -13.33 3.98 20.45
CA SER A 432 -13.21 3.14 19.25
C SER A 432 -11.76 2.72 19.00
N VAL A 433 -10.78 3.59 19.25
CA VAL A 433 -9.34 3.24 19.16
C VAL A 433 -8.97 2.19 20.22
N LEU A 434 -9.47 2.31 21.46
CA LEU A 434 -9.20 1.33 22.50
C LEU A 434 -9.79 -0.06 22.18
N LEU A 435 -11.03 -0.11 21.71
CA LEU A 435 -11.67 -1.36 21.30
C LEU A 435 -10.97 -1.99 20.08
N TYR A 436 -10.59 -1.17 19.10
CA TYR A 436 -9.82 -1.61 17.94
C TYR A 436 -8.48 -2.24 18.36
N ASN A 437 -7.73 -1.59 19.26
CA ASN A 437 -6.47 -2.12 19.76
C ASN A 437 -6.68 -3.39 20.59
N ARG A 438 -7.76 -3.47 21.39
CA ARG A 438 -8.12 -4.71 22.12
C ARG A 438 -8.40 -5.85 21.14
N ALA A 439 -9.12 -5.57 20.05
CA ALA A 439 -9.39 -6.56 19.02
C ALA A 439 -8.09 -7.09 18.40
N GLN A 440 -7.13 -6.21 18.08
CA GLN A 440 -5.82 -6.62 17.55
C GLN A 440 -5.05 -7.51 18.54
N VAL A 441 -5.01 -7.12 19.83
CA VAL A 441 -4.34 -7.91 20.88
C VAL A 441 -5.01 -9.27 21.08
N ARG A 442 -6.34 -9.34 21.09
CA ARG A 442 -7.10 -10.59 21.16
C ARG A 442 -6.83 -11.49 19.95
N GLY A 443 -6.78 -10.91 18.75
CA GLY A 443 -6.39 -11.63 17.53
C GLY A 443 -4.99 -12.21 17.63
N ALA A 444 -4.02 -11.43 18.08
CA ALA A 444 -2.63 -11.90 18.30
C ALA A 444 -2.53 -13.00 19.37
N ARG A 445 -3.42 -13.00 20.35
CA ARG A 445 -3.55 -14.04 21.39
C ARG A 445 -4.20 -15.34 20.86
N GLY A 446 -4.87 -15.28 19.68
CA GLY A 446 -5.68 -16.38 19.14
C GLY A 446 -7.16 -16.35 19.56
N ASP A 447 -7.60 -15.34 20.33
CA ASP A 447 -8.98 -15.17 20.75
C ASP A 447 -9.83 -14.52 19.64
N HIS A 448 -9.82 -15.15 18.44
CA HIS A 448 -10.42 -14.58 17.21
C HIS A 448 -11.90 -14.22 17.38
N THR A 449 -12.69 -15.04 18.12
CA THR A 449 -14.12 -14.76 18.35
C THR A 449 -14.34 -13.48 19.17
N ALA A 450 -13.54 -13.28 20.22
CA ALA A 450 -13.61 -12.06 21.00
C ALA A 450 -13.08 -10.83 20.24
N SER A 451 -12.08 -11.03 19.38
CA SER A 451 -11.58 -10.00 18.45
C SER A 451 -12.67 -9.55 17.47
N ILE A 452 -13.38 -10.49 16.85
CA ILE A 452 -14.51 -10.21 15.94
C ILE A 452 -15.59 -9.39 16.64
N ALA A 453 -15.93 -9.75 17.88
CA ALA A 453 -16.95 -9.01 18.66
C ALA A 453 -16.55 -7.56 18.93
N ASP A 454 -15.28 -7.29 19.23
CA ASP A 454 -14.76 -5.93 19.38
C ASP A 454 -14.81 -5.15 18.04
N TYR A 455 -14.46 -5.79 16.92
CA TYR A 455 -14.60 -5.18 15.59
C TYR A 455 -16.06 -4.92 15.23
N ASP A 456 -16.99 -5.81 15.55
CA ASP A 456 -18.43 -5.61 15.34
C ASP A 456 -18.91 -4.34 16.07
N GLU A 457 -18.44 -4.13 17.30
CA GLU A 457 -18.82 -2.94 18.10
C GLU A 457 -18.22 -1.65 17.51
N VAL A 458 -16.96 -1.64 17.08
CA VAL A 458 -16.39 -0.42 16.47
C VAL A 458 -17.00 -0.11 15.11
N ILE A 459 -17.35 -1.11 14.31
CA ILE A 459 -18.06 -0.94 13.04
C ILE A 459 -19.47 -0.36 13.28
N ARG A 460 -20.17 -0.81 14.32
CA ARG A 460 -21.47 -0.24 14.70
C ARG A 460 -21.39 1.25 15.02
N ARG A 461 -20.28 1.70 15.63
CA ARG A 461 -20.05 3.12 16.01
C ARG A 461 -19.54 3.98 14.85
N ASP A 462 -18.73 3.42 13.98
CA ASP A 462 -18.00 4.12 12.91
C ASP A 462 -18.03 3.26 11.62
N PRO A 463 -19.22 3.11 10.99
CA PRO A 463 -19.42 2.14 9.90
C PRO A 463 -18.68 2.50 8.61
N ASP A 464 -18.25 3.75 8.46
CA ASP A 464 -17.56 4.20 7.25
C ASP A 464 -16.03 4.10 7.35
N TYR A 465 -15.48 3.55 8.45
CA TYR A 465 -14.04 3.36 8.59
C TYR A 465 -13.60 1.99 8.10
N GLY A 466 -13.05 1.93 6.89
CA GLY A 466 -12.76 0.69 6.16
C GLY A 466 -11.73 -0.23 6.82
N ASP A 467 -10.75 0.30 7.58
CA ASP A 467 -9.72 -0.53 8.23
C ASP A 467 -10.30 -1.52 9.25
N TYR A 468 -11.45 -1.21 9.87
CA TYR A 468 -12.11 -2.16 10.77
C TYR A 468 -12.58 -3.42 10.06
N TYR A 469 -13.11 -3.27 8.84
CA TYR A 469 -13.54 -4.40 8.01
C TYR A 469 -12.34 -5.22 7.54
N PHE A 470 -11.25 -4.55 7.14
CA PHE A 470 -10.03 -5.22 6.72
C PHE A 470 -9.46 -6.13 7.83
N GLU A 471 -9.36 -5.61 9.04
CA GLU A 471 -8.86 -6.35 10.20
C GLU A 471 -9.82 -7.46 10.65
N ARG A 472 -11.15 -7.19 10.65
CA ARG A 472 -12.15 -8.22 10.96
C ARG A 472 -12.14 -9.36 9.96
N ALA A 473 -11.92 -9.08 8.67
CA ALA A 473 -11.80 -10.10 7.62
C ALA A 473 -10.68 -11.09 7.94
N ALA A 474 -9.53 -10.61 8.40
CA ALA A 474 -8.41 -11.48 8.79
C ALA A 474 -8.81 -12.41 9.96
N GLN A 475 -9.53 -11.90 10.97
CA GLN A 475 -10.00 -12.72 12.08
C GLN A 475 -11.07 -13.74 11.65
N ARG A 476 -12.02 -13.35 10.78
CA ARG A 476 -13.03 -14.24 10.22
C ARG A 476 -12.42 -15.36 9.39
N ARG A 477 -11.40 -15.04 8.60
CA ARG A 477 -10.61 -16.04 7.86
C ARG A 477 -9.97 -17.06 8.81
N ALA A 478 -9.39 -16.62 9.91
CA ALA A 478 -8.72 -17.49 10.88
C ALA A 478 -9.67 -18.52 11.54
N VAL A 479 -10.96 -18.21 11.63
CA VAL A 479 -11.99 -19.13 12.16
C VAL A 479 -12.83 -19.81 11.07
N GLY A 480 -12.42 -19.73 9.81
CA GLY A 480 -13.09 -20.39 8.69
C GLY A 480 -14.38 -19.73 8.18
N LEU A 481 -14.70 -18.50 8.63
CA LEU A 481 -15.84 -17.71 8.13
C LEU A 481 -15.49 -17.01 6.81
N HIS A 482 -15.20 -17.81 5.78
CA HIS A 482 -14.62 -17.33 4.53
C HIS A 482 -15.53 -16.40 3.74
N HIS A 483 -16.85 -16.67 3.70
CA HIS A 483 -17.80 -15.82 2.99
C HIS A 483 -17.94 -14.44 3.62
N GLU A 484 -17.99 -14.39 4.94
CA GLU A 484 -18.03 -13.15 5.71
C GLU A 484 -16.72 -12.37 5.62
N ALA A 485 -15.58 -13.07 5.56
CA ALA A 485 -14.27 -12.44 5.33
C ALA A 485 -14.19 -11.79 3.94
N LEU A 486 -14.67 -12.45 2.89
CA LEU A 486 -14.74 -11.86 1.54
C LEU A 486 -15.64 -10.63 1.48
N ALA A 487 -16.78 -10.65 2.20
CA ALA A 487 -17.68 -9.50 2.29
C ALA A 487 -17.01 -8.32 3.02
N ASP A 488 -16.25 -8.58 4.06
CA ASP A 488 -15.50 -7.57 4.79
C ASP A 488 -14.36 -6.97 3.95
N TYR A 489 -13.58 -7.78 3.23
CA TYR A 489 -12.58 -7.24 2.29
C TYR A 489 -13.23 -6.37 1.21
N ALA A 490 -14.40 -6.76 0.69
CA ALA A 490 -15.15 -5.94 -0.27
C ALA A 490 -15.61 -4.61 0.33
N ALA A 491 -16.02 -4.60 1.61
CA ALA A 491 -16.38 -3.38 2.33
C ALA A 491 -15.15 -2.47 2.55
N ALA A 492 -14.02 -3.03 2.96
CA ALA A 492 -12.77 -2.31 3.12
C ALA A 492 -12.33 -1.63 1.81
N ILE A 493 -12.33 -2.36 0.69
CA ILE A 493 -11.99 -1.84 -0.65
C ILE A 493 -12.93 -0.70 -1.06
N ARG A 494 -14.21 -0.79 -0.74
CA ARG A 494 -15.19 0.25 -1.08
C ARG A 494 -15.03 1.52 -0.25
N LEU A 495 -14.65 1.40 1.03
CA LEU A 495 -14.63 2.50 2.01
C LEU A 495 -13.29 3.23 2.09
N THR A 496 -12.22 2.63 1.57
CA THR A 496 -10.87 3.22 1.60
C THR A 496 -10.42 3.63 0.20
N PRO A 497 -9.58 4.69 0.09
CA PRO A 497 -8.83 4.92 -1.16
C PRO A 497 -8.03 3.68 -1.58
N PRO A 498 -7.68 3.53 -2.87
CA PRO A 498 -7.01 2.35 -3.41
C PRO A 498 -5.86 1.82 -2.55
N PHE A 499 -5.89 0.54 -2.24
CA PHE A 499 -5.05 -0.06 -1.22
C PHE A 499 -4.79 -1.54 -1.57
N HIS A 500 -3.57 -1.84 -2.01
CA HIS A 500 -3.20 -3.12 -2.59
C HIS A 500 -3.34 -4.30 -1.62
N GLU A 501 -3.07 -4.07 -0.31
CA GLU A 501 -3.11 -5.13 0.70
C GLU A 501 -4.50 -5.78 0.84
N ALA A 502 -5.58 -4.98 0.70
CA ALA A 502 -6.93 -5.56 0.78
C ALA A 502 -7.27 -6.44 -0.43
N HIS A 503 -6.82 -6.05 -1.62
CA HIS A 503 -6.94 -6.86 -2.82
C HIS A 503 -6.09 -8.12 -2.74
N PHE A 504 -4.84 -8.01 -2.30
CA PHE A 504 -3.96 -9.15 -2.09
C PHE A 504 -4.56 -10.16 -1.09
N ASN A 505 -5.00 -9.72 0.09
CA ASN A 505 -5.56 -10.60 1.11
C ASN A 505 -6.86 -11.26 0.64
N ARG A 506 -7.70 -10.54 -0.14
CA ARG A 506 -8.89 -11.12 -0.74
C ARG A 506 -8.52 -12.15 -1.82
N ALA A 507 -7.54 -11.86 -2.66
CA ALA A 507 -7.04 -12.78 -3.68
C ALA A 507 -6.50 -14.08 -3.08
N ASP A 508 -5.72 -13.97 -1.99
CA ASP A 508 -5.19 -15.16 -1.31
C ASP A 508 -6.31 -16.04 -0.74
N LEU A 509 -7.36 -15.43 -0.16
CA LEU A 509 -8.55 -16.18 0.29
C LEU A 509 -9.33 -16.79 -0.89
N LEU A 510 -9.50 -16.04 -1.99
CA LEU A 510 -10.18 -16.54 -3.20
C LEU A 510 -9.44 -17.75 -3.80
N ARG A 511 -8.11 -17.71 -3.83
CA ARG A 511 -7.28 -18.82 -4.28
C ARG A 511 -7.46 -20.07 -3.41
N GLN A 512 -7.49 -19.91 -2.08
CA GLN A 512 -7.77 -21.02 -1.15
C GLN A 512 -9.16 -21.66 -1.39
N LEU A 513 -10.10 -20.89 -1.92
CA LEU A 513 -11.46 -21.34 -2.26
C LEU A 513 -11.58 -21.85 -3.71
N GLY A 514 -10.49 -21.93 -4.48
CA GLY A 514 -10.49 -22.34 -5.90
C GLY A 514 -11.13 -21.32 -6.84
N ARG A 515 -11.25 -20.05 -6.44
CA ARG A 515 -11.84 -18.96 -7.23
C ARG A 515 -10.75 -18.16 -7.97
N ASP A 516 -9.95 -18.88 -8.76
CA ASP A 516 -8.69 -18.37 -9.36
C ASP A 516 -8.88 -17.17 -10.29
N GLU A 517 -9.98 -17.11 -11.06
CA GLU A 517 -10.30 -15.98 -11.93
C GLU A 517 -10.50 -14.66 -11.15
N GLU A 518 -11.10 -14.76 -9.99
CA GLU A 518 -11.35 -13.60 -9.14
C GLU A 518 -10.08 -13.21 -8.39
N ALA A 519 -9.31 -14.20 -7.95
CA ALA A 519 -8.00 -13.99 -7.34
C ALA A 519 -7.04 -13.28 -8.32
N LEU A 520 -7.00 -13.71 -9.59
CA LEU A 520 -6.15 -13.10 -10.60
C LEU A 520 -6.51 -11.63 -10.85
N ARG A 521 -7.83 -11.29 -10.91
CA ARG A 521 -8.26 -9.89 -11.04
C ARG A 521 -7.81 -9.01 -9.86
N ASP A 522 -7.87 -9.54 -8.65
CA ASP A 522 -7.42 -8.81 -7.46
C ASP A 522 -5.89 -8.65 -7.43
N LEU A 523 -5.11 -9.67 -7.84
CA LEU A 523 -3.66 -9.60 -7.96
C LEU A 523 -3.23 -8.62 -9.06
N ASP A 524 -3.92 -8.62 -10.21
CA ASP A 524 -3.69 -7.66 -11.28
C ASP A 524 -3.88 -6.23 -10.76
N TYR A 525 -4.97 -5.96 -10.04
CA TYR A 525 -5.20 -4.64 -9.45
C TYR A 525 -4.19 -4.30 -8.35
N ALA A 526 -3.84 -5.24 -7.47
CA ALA A 526 -2.84 -5.01 -6.43
C ALA A 526 -1.49 -4.58 -7.03
N LEU A 527 -1.07 -5.23 -8.11
CA LEU A 527 0.18 -4.89 -8.82
C LEU A 527 0.06 -3.65 -9.72
N GLU A 528 -1.14 -3.29 -10.14
CA GLU A 528 -1.39 -1.98 -10.77
C GLU A 528 -1.20 -0.83 -9.78
N VAL A 529 -1.64 -1.00 -8.52
CA VAL A 529 -1.44 -0.02 -7.44
C VAL A 529 0.01 -0.04 -6.96
N GLU A 530 0.55 -1.21 -6.60
CA GLU A 530 1.92 -1.39 -6.07
C GLU A 530 2.67 -2.47 -6.86
N PRO A 531 3.38 -2.08 -7.95
CA PRO A 531 4.10 -3.02 -8.79
C PRO A 531 5.21 -3.81 -8.09
N SER A 532 5.75 -3.26 -7.00
CA SER A 532 6.81 -3.90 -6.22
C SER A 532 6.30 -4.79 -5.08
N HIS A 533 4.99 -5.08 -5.01
CA HIS A 533 4.43 -5.98 -4.01
C HIS A 533 4.82 -7.43 -4.31
N LEU A 534 5.87 -7.88 -3.65
CA LEU A 534 6.53 -9.16 -3.92
C LEU A 534 5.58 -10.35 -3.80
N GLU A 535 4.77 -10.37 -2.74
CA GLU A 535 3.81 -11.44 -2.49
C GLU A 535 2.75 -11.55 -3.60
N SER A 536 2.31 -10.41 -4.15
CA SER A 536 1.40 -10.42 -5.30
C SER A 536 2.06 -10.95 -6.57
N LEU A 537 3.33 -10.63 -6.81
CA LEU A 537 4.10 -11.20 -7.93
C LEU A 537 4.23 -12.72 -7.80
N VAL A 538 4.58 -13.21 -6.61
CA VAL A 538 4.67 -14.66 -6.31
C VAL A 538 3.34 -15.35 -6.60
N HIS A 539 2.25 -14.88 -5.99
CA HIS A 539 0.95 -15.53 -6.13
C HIS A 539 0.39 -15.44 -7.54
N ARG A 540 0.64 -14.33 -8.26
CA ARG A 540 0.19 -14.19 -9.64
C ARG A 540 1.01 -15.08 -10.59
N ALA A 541 2.32 -15.17 -10.40
CA ALA A 541 3.18 -16.06 -11.18
C ALA A 541 2.72 -17.52 -11.06
N ASP A 542 2.43 -17.99 -9.84
CA ASP A 542 1.90 -19.35 -9.59
C ASP A 542 0.58 -19.60 -10.34
N LEU A 543 -0.39 -18.68 -10.26
CA LEU A 543 -1.67 -18.80 -10.96
C LEU A 543 -1.50 -18.76 -12.49
N LEU A 544 -0.61 -17.91 -13.00
CA LEU A 544 -0.35 -17.80 -14.44
C LEU A 544 0.34 -19.05 -14.98
N LEU A 545 1.29 -19.65 -14.24
CA LEU A 545 1.89 -20.94 -14.60
C LEU A 545 0.83 -22.06 -14.65
N ALA A 546 -0.02 -22.15 -13.64
CA ALA A 546 -1.10 -23.16 -13.61
C ALA A 546 -2.08 -23.00 -14.80
N ARG A 547 -2.18 -21.81 -15.39
CA ARG A 547 -3.04 -21.51 -16.56
C ARG A 547 -2.30 -21.62 -17.89
N GLY A 548 -0.99 -21.87 -17.89
CA GLY A 548 -0.14 -21.88 -19.10
C GLY A 548 0.11 -20.48 -19.69
N GLU A 549 -0.08 -19.40 -18.90
CA GLU A 549 0.21 -18.01 -19.33
C GLU A 549 1.68 -17.66 -19.09
N HIS A 550 2.57 -18.42 -19.74
CA HIS A 550 4.03 -18.43 -19.45
C HIS A 550 4.72 -17.06 -19.64
N GLU A 551 4.32 -16.27 -20.64
CA GLU A 551 4.94 -14.95 -20.89
C GLU A 551 4.68 -13.98 -19.73
N ARG A 552 3.44 -13.96 -19.21
CA ARG A 552 3.09 -13.12 -18.06
C ARG A 552 3.77 -13.61 -16.78
N ALA A 553 3.77 -14.93 -16.58
CA ALA A 553 4.46 -15.55 -15.43
C ALA A 553 5.97 -15.21 -15.44
N ALA A 554 6.62 -15.29 -16.60
CA ALA A 554 8.04 -14.94 -16.77
C ALA A 554 8.32 -13.47 -16.37
N ALA A 555 7.44 -12.55 -16.77
CA ALA A 555 7.59 -11.13 -16.43
C ALA A 555 7.47 -10.90 -14.90
N ASP A 556 6.52 -11.57 -14.24
CA ASP A 556 6.36 -11.47 -12.79
C ASP A 556 7.54 -12.07 -12.03
N ILE A 557 8.04 -13.23 -12.49
CA ILE A 557 9.22 -13.91 -11.93
C ILE A 557 10.46 -13.02 -12.06
N GLU A 558 10.71 -12.46 -13.26
CA GLU A 558 11.85 -11.56 -13.51
C GLU A 558 11.77 -10.32 -12.61
N GLN A 559 10.60 -9.68 -12.53
CA GLN A 559 10.38 -8.51 -11.69
C GLN A 559 10.57 -8.84 -10.20
N GLY A 560 10.01 -9.96 -9.74
CA GLY A 560 10.11 -10.37 -8.34
C GLY A 560 11.54 -10.74 -7.95
N LEU A 561 12.28 -11.46 -8.80
CA LEU A 561 13.69 -11.78 -8.56
C LEU A 561 14.62 -10.56 -8.68
N ALA A 562 14.22 -9.50 -9.38
CA ALA A 562 14.93 -8.23 -9.34
C ALA A 562 14.75 -7.49 -8.00
N LEU A 563 13.63 -7.72 -7.30
CA LEU A 563 13.36 -7.18 -5.95
C LEU A 563 14.02 -8.03 -4.85
N ASP A 564 13.90 -9.35 -4.97
CA ASP A 564 14.46 -10.33 -4.02
C ASP A 564 15.07 -11.50 -4.79
N PRO A 565 16.38 -11.43 -5.10
CA PRO A 565 17.08 -12.46 -5.87
C PRO A 565 17.12 -13.86 -5.22
N ASP A 566 16.91 -13.92 -3.91
CA ASP A 566 16.94 -15.15 -3.13
C ASP A 566 15.55 -15.67 -2.78
N ASN A 567 14.47 -15.15 -3.38
CA ASN A 567 13.12 -15.61 -3.12
C ASN A 567 12.90 -17.06 -3.58
N ALA A 568 12.76 -17.96 -2.63
CA ALA A 568 12.69 -19.39 -2.90
C ALA A 568 11.48 -19.78 -3.78
N GLN A 569 10.32 -19.14 -3.59
CA GLN A 569 9.11 -19.43 -4.35
C GLN A 569 9.27 -18.98 -5.82
N LEU A 570 9.80 -17.79 -6.07
CA LEU A 570 10.05 -17.31 -7.44
C LEU A 570 11.15 -18.11 -8.15
N LEU A 571 12.20 -18.52 -7.42
CA LEU A 571 13.22 -19.41 -7.97
C LEU A 571 12.63 -20.78 -8.35
N ALA A 572 11.71 -21.31 -7.54
CA ALA A 572 11.00 -22.54 -7.89
C ALA A 572 10.05 -22.36 -9.07
N ALA A 573 9.32 -21.26 -9.14
CA ALA A 573 8.47 -20.91 -10.27
C ALA A 573 9.30 -20.73 -11.56
N GLN A 574 10.47 -20.11 -11.49
CA GLN A 574 11.43 -20.03 -12.60
C GLN A 574 11.87 -21.43 -13.05
N GLY A 575 12.14 -22.32 -12.06
CA GLY A 575 12.49 -23.71 -12.35
C GLY A 575 11.38 -24.44 -13.10
N ALA A 576 10.12 -24.27 -12.72
CA ALA A 576 8.95 -24.83 -13.40
C ALA A 576 8.84 -24.31 -14.86
N LEU A 577 8.94 -23.01 -15.03
CA LEU A 577 8.89 -22.37 -16.37
C LEU A 577 10.00 -22.87 -17.30
N LEU A 578 11.22 -22.98 -16.79
CA LEU A 578 12.37 -23.50 -17.55
C LEU A 578 12.21 -24.99 -17.89
N ALA A 579 11.64 -25.78 -16.97
CA ALA A 579 11.35 -27.19 -17.22
C ALA A 579 10.35 -27.36 -18.38
N GLU A 580 9.28 -26.59 -18.39
CA GLU A 580 8.27 -26.61 -19.46
C GLU A 580 8.83 -26.14 -20.82
N SER A 581 9.74 -25.17 -20.83
CA SER A 581 10.44 -24.75 -22.03
C SER A 581 11.51 -25.74 -22.54
N GLY A 582 11.79 -26.79 -21.76
CA GLY A 582 12.78 -27.82 -22.10
C GLY A 582 14.21 -27.50 -21.62
N ASP A 583 14.45 -26.38 -20.96
CA ASP A 583 15.75 -26.07 -20.33
C ASP A 583 15.90 -26.80 -19.00
N THR A 584 16.16 -28.10 -19.09
CA THR A 584 16.36 -28.98 -17.92
C THR A 584 17.52 -28.52 -17.03
N ALA A 585 18.59 -27.97 -17.61
CA ALA A 585 19.76 -27.54 -16.84
C ALA A 585 19.47 -26.26 -16.05
N GLY A 586 18.84 -25.29 -16.68
CA GLY A 586 18.38 -24.06 -16.03
C GLY A 586 17.36 -24.36 -14.93
N ALA A 587 16.37 -25.20 -15.23
CA ALA A 587 15.35 -25.62 -14.26
C ALA A 587 15.99 -26.25 -13.00
N TYR A 588 16.93 -27.17 -13.19
CA TYR A 588 17.63 -27.78 -12.08
C TYR A 588 18.41 -26.78 -11.23
N ALA A 589 19.09 -25.84 -11.88
CA ALA A 589 19.84 -24.78 -11.20
C ALA A 589 18.93 -23.87 -10.37
N SER A 590 17.76 -23.51 -10.91
CA SER A 590 16.75 -22.65 -10.23
C SER A 590 16.16 -23.38 -9.00
N TYR A 591 15.75 -24.65 -9.12
CA TYR A 591 15.31 -25.44 -7.96
C TYR A 591 16.42 -25.61 -6.91
N ALA A 592 17.66 -25.85 -7.34
CA ALA A 592 18.79 -25.94 -6.42
C ALA A 592 19.07 -24.59 -5.71
N ALA A 593 18.84 -23.47 -6.37
CA ALA A 593 18.91 -22.14 -5.75
C ALA A 593 17.79 -21.96 -4.70
N ALA A 594 16.54 -22.28 -5.04
CA ALA A 594 15.41 -22.27 -4.11
C ALA A 594 15.68 -23.08 -2.84
N LEU A 595 16.21 -24.29 -2.99
CA LEU A 595 16.51 -25.19 -1.87
C LEU A 595 17.74 -24.77 -1.04
N ARG A 596 18.64 -23.96 -1.59
CA ARG A 596 19.71 -23.34 -0.78
C ARG A 596 19.18 -22.27 0.13
N THR A 597 18.21 -21.49 -0.37
CA THR A 597 17.58 -20.42 0.41
C THR A 597 16.61 -20.99 1.44
N GLU A 598 15.77 -21.94 1.01
CA GLU A 598 14.75 -22.56 1.85
C GLU A 598 14.85 -24.11 1.75
N PRO A 599 15.69 -24.76 2.58
CA PRO A 599 15.84 -26.22 2.57
C PRO A 599 14.56 -26.98 2.94
N GLY A 600 13.60 -26.31 3.58
CA GLY A 600 12.28 -26.85 3.93
C GLY A 600 11.23 -26.78 2.83
N PHE A 601 11.55 -26.27 1.64
CA PHE A 601 10.59 -26.08 0.57
C PHE A 601 10.26 -27.39 -0.16
N VAL A 602 9.26 -28.11 0.35
CA VAL A 602 8.85 -29.46 -0.12
C VAL A 602 8.57 -29.48 -1.61
N ALA A 603 7.82 -28.49 -2.14
CA ALA A 603 7.45 -28.43 -3.55
C ALA A 603 8.68 -28.33 -4.47
N ALA A 604 9.72 -27.60 -4.07
CA ALA A 604 10.96 -27.50 -4.85
C ALA A 604 11.72 -28.84 -4.89
N TRP A 605 11.74 -29.59 -3.78
CA TRP A 605 12.28 -30.96 -3.75
C TRP A 605 11.51 -31.90 -4.68
N ALA A 606 10.18 -31.88 -4.60
CA ALA A 606 9.29 -32.72 -5.41
C ALA A 606 9.46 -32.42 -6.91
N ASN A 607 9.41 -31.14 -7.31
CA ASN A 607 9.55 -30.72 -8.70
C ASN A 607 10.94 -31.05 -9.25
N ARG A 608 12.00 -30.86 -8.47
CA ARG A 608 13.36 -31.23 -8.87
C ARG A 608 13.50 -32.75 -9.05
N ALA A 609 12.83 -33.53 -8.21
CA ALA A 609 12.79 -34.97 -8.33
C ALA A 609 12.09 -35.45 -9.62
N VAL A 610 10.92 -34.86 -9.94
CA VAL A 610 10.21 -35.12 -11.21
C VAL A 610 11.10 -34.78 -12.40
N LEU A 611 11.79 -33.63 -12.37
CA LEU A 611 12.75 -33.25 -13.40
C LEU A 611 13.91 -34.22 -13.52
N ALA A 612 14.48 -34.69 -12.39
CA ALA A 612 15.55 -35.68 -12.37
C ALA A 612 15.09 -37.04 -12.94
N HIS A 613 13.86 -37.46 -12.59
CA HIS A 613 13.29 -38.71 -13.13
C HIS A 613 13.08 -38.63 -14.64
N THR A 614 12.46 -37.56 -15.14
CA THR A 614 12.24 -37.36 -16.59
C THR A 614 13.56 -37.22 -17.37
N ALA A 615 14.61 -36.76 -16.73
CA ALA A 615 15.96 -36.69 -17.29
C ALA A 615 16.73 -38.03 -17.18
N GLY A 616 16.07 -39.14 -16.82
CA GLY A 616 16.70 -40.48 -16.69
C GLY A 616 17.65 -40.63 -15.52
N ARG A 617 17.42 -39.89 -14.44
CA ARG A 617 18.22 -39.90 -13.21
C ARG A 617 17.40 -40.36 -11.99
N PRO A 618 16.83 -41.58 -12.00
CA PRO A 618 15.90 -42.04 -10.95
C PRO A 618 16.52 -42.09 -9.55
N ALA A 619 17.80 -42.41 -9.43
CA ALA A 619 18.49 -42.42 -8.12
C ALA A 619 18.51 -41.02 -7.48
N GLN A 620 18.66 -39.96 -8.28
CA GLN A 620 18.60 -38.59 -7.81
C GLN A 620 17.16 -38.17 -7.44
N ALA A 621 16.18 -38.62 -8.22
CA ALA A 621 14.77 -38.39 -7.91
C ALA A 621 14.40 -39.03 -6.55
N VAL A 622 14.86 -40.26 -6.28
CA VAL A 622 14.67 -40.93 -4.97
C VAL A 622 15.30 -40.11 -3.85
N SER A 623 16.53 -39.63 -4.02
CA SER A 623 17.19 -38.78 -2.99
C SER A 623 16.45 -37.51 -2.69
N ASP A 624 15.94 -36.80 -3.71
CA ASP A 624 15.18 -35.56 -3.54
C ASP A 624 13.82 -35.83 -2.88
N LEU A 625 13.15 -36.94 -3.24
CA LEU A 625 11.90 -37.35 -2.62
C LEU A 625 12.08 -37.90 -1.19
N ASP A 626 13.21 -38.47 -0.87
CA ASP A 626 13.55 -38.84 0.51
C ASP A 626 13.57 -37.60 1.42
N GLU A 627 14.12 -36.46 0.95
CA GLU A 627 14.09 -35.18 1.68
C GLU A 627 12.69 -34.59 1.73
N ALA A 628 11.94 -34.61 0.61
CA ALA A 628 10.57 -34.13 0.58
C ALA A 628 9.68 -34.89 1.59
N ILE A 629 9.75 -36.21 1.61
CA ILE A 629 8.96 -37.07 2.52
C ILE A 629 9.39 -36.87 3.98
N ARG A 630 10.69 -36.69 4.23
CA ARG A 630 11.20 -36.37 5.58
C ARG A 630 10.59 -35.07 6.13
N LEU A 631 10.33 -34.09 5.26
CA LEU A 631 9.72 -32.80 5.61
C LEU A 631 8.20 -32.90 5.72
N MET A 632 7.56 -33.60 4.79
CA MET A 632 6.12 -33.81 4.71
C MET A 632 5.83 -35.21 4.17
N ASP A 633 5.33 -36.08 5.02
CA ASP A 633 4.97 -37.44 4.61
C ASP A 633 3.58 -37.45 3.96
N ASP A 634 3.56 -37.48 2.63
CA ASP A 634 2.38 -37.35 1.79
C ASP A 634 2.30 -38.48 0.77
N GLY A 635 1.05 -38.88 0.41
CA GLY A 635 0.78 -39.98 -0.52
C GLY A 635 1.30 -39.74 -1.93
N GLU A 636 1.23 -38.52 -2.44
CA GLU A 636 1.71 -38.18 -3.78
C GLU A 636 3.23 -38.22 -3.85
N LEU A 637 3.93 -37.74 -2.82
CA LEU A 637 5.38 -37.81 -2.74
C LEU A 637 5.86 -39.28 -2.70
N ARG A 638 5.13 -40.15 -1.97
CA ARG A 638 5.42 -41.58 -1.93
C ARG A 638 5.14 -42.24 -3.27
N ALA A 639 4.05 -41.92 -3.93
CA ALA A 639 3.74 -42.41 -5.27
C ALA A 639 4.84 -42.04 -6.27
N ASN A 640 5.29 -40.76 -6.25
CA ASN A 640 6.38 -40.29 -7.10
C ASN A 640 7.72 -41.00 -6.78
N ARG A 641 8.03 -41.26 -5.50
CA ARG A 641 9.24 -42.00 -5.13
C ARG A 641 9.15 -43.45 -5.58
N ALA A 642 7.98 -44.08 -5.45
CA ALA A 642 7.77 -45.45 -5.91
C ALA A 642 7.98 -45.59 -7.42
N ILE A 643 7.59 -44.63 -8.24
CA ILE A 643 7.84 -44.62 -9.69
C ILE A 643 9.36 -44.64 -9.94
N ALA A 644 10.12 -43.77 -9.28
CA ALA A 644 11.58 -43.74 -9.42
C ALA A 644 12.26 -45.02 -8.90
N LEU A 645 11.75 -45.61 -7.82
CA LEU A 645 12.22 -46.89 -7.28
C LEU A 645 11.92 -48.08 -8.23
N GLN A 646 10.77 -48.08 -8.92
CA GLN A 646 10.45 -49.08 -9.95
C GLN A 646 11.47 -49.04 -11.08
N ASP A 647 11.88 -47.86 -11.54
CA ASP A 647 12.90 -47.72 -12.59
C ASP A 647 14.31 -48.19 -12.15
N LEU A 648 14.57 -48.18 -10.84
CA LEU A 648 15.78 -48.75 -10.25
C LEU A 648 15.68 -50.25 -10.00
N GLY A 649 14.51 -50.88 -10.16
CA GLY A 649 14.26 -52.26 -9.84
C GLY A 649 14.08 -52.55 -8.35
N GLU A 650 13.91 -51.49 -7.51
CA GLU A 650 13.75 -51.62 -6.05
C GLU A 650 12.28 -51.84 -5.66
N HIS A 651 11.67 -52.93 -6.17
CA HIS A 651 10.24 -53.16 -6.10
C HIS A 651 9.68 -53.34 -4.69
N GLU A 652 10.46 -53.88 -3.72
CA GLU A 652 10.06 -54.01 -2.31
C GLU A 652 9.85 -52.63 -1.67
N ARG A 653 10.77 -51.69 -1.91
CA ARG A 653 10.65 -50.32 -1.41
C ARG A 653 9.50 -49.58 -2.10
N ALA A 654 9.37 -49.76 -3.41
CA ALA A 654 8.28 -49.19 -4.19
C ALA A 654 6.92 -49.71 -3.69
N LEU A 655 6.78 -50.99 -3.39
CA LEU A 655 5.55 -51.59 -2.86
C LEU A 655 5.19 -50.99 -1.49
N ALA A 656 6.16 -50.82 -0.60
CA ALA A 656 5.92 -50.20 0.70
C ALA A 656 5.40 -48.77 0.60
N ASP A 657 5.95 -47.98 -0.32
CA ASP A 657 5.45 -46.61 -0.58
C ASP A 657 4.06 -46.61 -1.22
N LEU A 658 3.82 -47.52 -2.18
CA LEU A 658 2.54 -47.62 -2.86
C LEU A 658 1.41 -48.11 -1.95
N ASP A 659 1.71 -48.96 -0.95
CA ASP A 659 0.71 -49.36 0.04
C ASP A 659 0.19 -48.15 0.85
N ILE A 660 1.08 -47.19 1.18
CA ILE A 660 0.69 -45.95 1.85
C ILE A 660 -0.03 -45.02 0.88
N ALA A 661 0.48 -44.85 -0.33
CA ALA A 661 -0.11 -44.01 -1.36
C ALA A 661 -1.52 -44.48 -1.76
N VAL A 662 -1.75 -45.78 -1.90
CA VAL A 662 -3.08 -46.35 -2.19
C VAL A 662 -4.06 -46.06 -1.07
N ALA A 663 -3.64 -46.17 0.20
CA ALA A 663 -4.52 -45.85 1.34
C ALA A 663 -4.95 -44.38 1.34
N ALA A 664 -4.08 -43.48 0.88
CA ALA A 664 -4.33 -42.04 0.83
C ALA A 664 -5.07 -41.59 -0.46
N LEU A 665 -4.73 -42.15 -1.62
CA LEU A 665 -5.04 -41.57 -2.93
C LEU A 665 -5.94 -42.47 -3.82
N ALA A 666 -6.20 -43.74 -3.51
CA ALA A 666 -6.89 -44.65 -4.44
C ALA A 666 -8.30 -44.17 -4.87
N GLY A 667 -8.96 -43.37 -4.04
CA GLY A 667 -10.25 -42.74 -4.37
C GLY A 667 -10.14 -41.48 -5.22
N GLN A 668 -8.96 -40.89 -5.33
CA GLN A 668 -8.69 -39.65 -6.05
C GLN A 668 -7.80 -39.89 -7.28
N ASP A 669 -6.76 -40.70 -7.13
CA ASP A 669 -5.86 -41.12 -8.21
C ASP A 669 -5.76 -42.64 -8.26
N PRO A 670 -6.57 -43.31 -9.11
CA PRO A 670 -6.53 -44.76 -9.24
C PRO A 670 -5.24 -45.30 -9.89
N ASP A 671 -4.38 -44.44 -10.48
CA ASP A 671 -3.13 -44.87 -11.13
C ASP A 671 -2.11 -45.44 -10.14
N VAL A 672 -2.22 -45.09 -8.85
CA VAL A 672 -1.41 -45.70 -7.78
C VAL A 672 -1.68 -47.21 -7.66
N LEU A 673 -2.90 -47.68 -7.95
CA LEU A 673 -3.22 -49.12 -7.98
C LEU A 673 -2.52 -49.81 -9.16
N TYR A 674 -2.51 -49.21 -10.33
CA TYR A 674 -1.78 -49.74 -11.49
C TYR A 674 -0.28 -49.87 -11.15
N ARG A 675 0.33 -48.87 -10.55
CA ARG A 675 1.74 -48.85 -10.14
C ARG A 675 2.02 -49.90 -9.08
N ARG A 676 1.13 -50.10 -8.10
CA ARG A 676 1.28 -51.17 -7.08
C ARG A 676 1.23 -52.54 -7.69
N GLY A 677 0.31 -52.77 -8.64
CA GLY A 677 0.24 -54.02 -9.41
C GLY A 677 1.54 -54.33 -10.15
N LEU A 678 2.23 -53.34 -10.72
CA LEU A 678 3.54 -53.52 -11.37
C LEU A 678 4.60 -53.99 -10.38
N SER A 679 4.67 -53.41 -9.19
CA SER A 679 5.64 -53.83 -8.16
C SER A 679 5.34 -55.24 -7.63
N ARG A 680 4.06 -55.59 -7.40
CA ARG A 680 3.62 -56.90 -6.99
C ARG A 680 3.98 -57.98 -8.03
N LEU A 681 3.73 -57.68 -9.32
CA LEU A 681 4.11 -58.59 -10.40
C LEU A 681 5.63 -58.84 -10.43
N ALA A 682 6.43 -57.82 -10.29
CA ALA A 682 7.88 -57.94 -10.26
C ALA A 682 8.39 -58.77 -9.06
N LEU A 683 7.63 -58.77 -7.97
CA LEU A 683 7.89 -59.56 -6.76
C LEU A 683 7.21 -60.94 -6.78
N HIS A 684 6.72 -61.39 -7.96
CA HIS A 684 6.02 -62.66 -8.17
C HIS A 684 4.65 -62.82 -7.46
N ASP A 685 4.04 -61.71 -6.99
CA ASP A 685 2.66 -61.70 -6.48
C ASP A 685 1.69 -61.42 -7.63
N GLY A 686 1.42 -62.41 -8.46
CA GLY A 686 0.52 -62.29 -9.61
C GLY A 686 -0.94 -62.10 -9.19
N GLU A 687 -1.40 -62.73 -8.10
CA GLU A 687 -2.77 -62.59 -7.59
C GLU A 687 -3.03 -61.19 -7.10
N GLY A 688 -2.12 -60.63 -6.32
CA GLY A 688 -2.18 -59.25 -5.82
C GLY A 688 -2.14 -58.22 -6.95
N ALA A 689 -1.30 -58.46 -7.98
CA ALA A 689 -1.24 -57.61 -9.17
C ALA A 689 -2.55 -57.58 -9.94
N LEU A 690 -3.18 -58.74 -10.17
CA LEU A 690 -4.48 -58.85 -10.82
C LEU A 690 -5.59 -58.14 -10.06
N ALA A 691 -5.62 -58.29 -8.73
CA ALA A 691 -6.59 -57.63 -7.87
C ALA A 691 -6.46 -56.06 -7.95
N ASP A 692 -5.23 -55.55 -7.91
CA ASP A 692 -4.95 -54.10 -8.03
C ASP A 692 -5.37 -53.55 -9.41
N TRP A 693 -5.05 -54.27 -10.50
CA TRP A 693 -5.43 -53.85 -11.86
C TRP A 693 -6.95 -53.93 -12.12
N GLN A 694 -7.64 -54.92 -11.53
CA GLN A 694 -9.10 -54.99 -11.56
C GLN A 694 -9.71 -53.77 -10.81
N ALA A 695 -9.19 -53.43 -9.62
CA ALA A 695 -9.64 -52.28 -8.86
C ALA A 695 -9.34 -50.95 -9.60
N HIS A 696 -8.18 -50.84 -10.25
CA HIS A 696 -7.82 -49.69 -11.09
C HIS A 696 -8.83 -49.53 -12.24
N LEU A 697 -9.10 -50.57 -13.01
CA LEU A 697 -10.07 -50.52 -14.12
C LEU A 697 -11.48 -50.22 -13.65
N ALA A 698 -11.92 -50.76 -12.50
CA ALA A 698 -13.20 -50.51 -11.90
C ALA A 698 -13.38 -49.01 -11.48
N ALA A 699 -12.30 -48.35 -11.04
CA ALA A 699 -12.33 -46.95 -10.68
C ALA A 699 -12.56 -46.00 -11.85
N TYR A 700 -12.17 -46.40 -13.08
CA TYR A 700 -12.46 -45.64 -14.30
C TYR A 700 -13.90 -45.81 -14.81
N GLY A 701 -14.66 -46.78 -14.28
CA GLY A 701 -16.03 -47.07 -14.65
C GLY A 701 -16.22 -47.65 -16.07
N PRO A 702 -17.46 -48.00 -16.45
CA PRO A 702 -17.74 -48.66 -17.73
C PRO A 702 -17.55 -47.81 -18.97
N ASP A 703 -17.62 -46.46 -18.81
CA ASP A 703 -17.47 -45.50 -19.91
C ASP A 703 -16.08 -44.83 -19.94
N GLY A 704 -15.23 -45.06 -18.92
CA GLY A 704 -13.90 -44.52 -18.80
C GLY A 704 -12.84 -45.49 -19.31
N THR A 705 -11.98 -45.05 -20.22
CA THR A 705 -10.82 -45.85 -20.65
C THR A 705 -9.56 -45.46 -19.84
N SER A 706 -9.11 -46.35 -18.98
CA SER A 706 -7.83 -46.21 -18.33
C SER A 706 -6.69 -46.05 -19.36
N PRO A 707 -5.74 -45.13 -19.18
CA PRO A 707 -4.57 -45.00 -20.05
C PRO A 707 -3.74 -46.32 -20.10
N TYR A 708 -3.86 -47.17 -19.08
CA TYR A 708 -3.11 -48.45 -18.95
C TYR A 708 -3.96 -49.68 -19.34
N ALA A 709 -5.20 -49.53 -19.77
CA ALA A 709 -6.11 -50.66 -20.01
C ALA A 709 -5.50 -51.74 -20.94
N LYS A 710 -4.89 -51.36 -22.07
CA LYS A 710 -4.25 -52.29 -23.02
C LYS A 710 -3.05 -53.00 -22.41
N GLU A 711 -2.27 -52.32 -21.62
CA GLU A 711 -1.11 -52.90 -20.97
C GLU A 711 -1.54 -53.89 -19.88
N ILE A 712 -2.52 -53.52 -19.07
CA ILE A 712 -3.12 -54.39 -18.05
C ILE A 712 -3.65 -55.66 -18.73
N GLN A 713 -4.40 -55.57 -19.82
CA GLN A 713 -4.92 -56.70 -20.54
C GLN A 713 -3.81 -57.66 -21.01
N SER A 714 -2.77 -57.11 -21.65
CA SER A 714 -1.63 -57.92 -22.13
C SER A 714 -0.90 -58.62 -21.02
N ARG A 715 -0.73 -57.95 -19.87
CA ARG A 715 -0.06 -58.58 -18.70
C ARG A 715 -0.92 -59.63 -17.99
N THR A 716 -2.27 -59.41 -17.99
CA THR A 716 -3.21 -60.36 -17.44
C THR A 716 -3.25 -61.63 -18.27
N GLU A 717 -3.24 -61.55 -19.62
CA GLU A 717 -3.16 -62.67 -20.52
C GLU A 717 -1.87 -63.49 -20.39
N ALA A 718 -0.75 -62.82 -20.00
CA ALA A 718 0.50 -63.49 -19.77
C ALA A 718 0.57 -64.22 -18.40
N LEU A 719 -0.28 -63.87 -17.45
CA LEU A 719 -0.40 -64.53 -16.14
C LEU A 719 -1.40 -65.67 -16.09
N SER A 720 -2.36 -65.72 -17.05
CA SER A 720 -3.33 -66.80 -17.22
C SER A 720 -2.74 -67.93 -18.07
#